data_8f1dc6386a2c1dc6eb81d6d49cdc43bd
#
_entry.id   8f1dc6386a2c1dc6eb81d6d49cdc43bd
#
_cell.length_a   1.000
_cell.length_b   1.000
_cell.length_c   1.000
_cell.angle_alpha   90.00
_cell.angle_beta   90.00
_cell.angle_gamma   90.00
#
_symmetry.space_group_name_H-M   'P 1'
#
loop_
_entity.id
_entity.type
_entity.pdbx_description
1 polymer ?
#
loop_
_entity_poly.entity_id
_entity_poly.type
_entity_poly.pdbx_seq_one_letter_code
_entity_poly.pdbx_strand_id
1 'polypeptide(L)'
;MKIRRFRVCLLLFWLLSNLGGLPLPPVVAQPAEDSIQESVGKKTEGGVLLKTSSRMTPIPAPLLNTTVTMTISGLIARTTVSQEFSNPSDEWAEGVYVFPLPDQAAVDHLRMKIGERVIEGHIQERAQAKKTYAAAKVKGQRASLVEQERPNIFTTSVANIAPHAPITIEIEYQEVVQYDQGRFSLRFPMVVGPRYIPGQPQDIPEPSSSQHGLGWAPNTNHVPDASRISPPVQHPSHGPLNPITLRIDLAPGMLLQKIDSPTHPITITKHEANFYQVSLQHSSTYADRDFELIWTPLSQDNPQASVFTEQRDGETFLFMQLMPPTSTSSAQKTMPREVVFVIDTSGSMGGTSLSQAKAALSLALARLTSNDTFNLIQFNSVTHKLYSTARQASRSRIHEAQRYVSGLQATGGTEMLPVLKQALVHMPNHENAYRLRQIIFITDGLVGNEEALFTLLQRKIDDSRFFTVGIGSAPNGHFMRKAAQFGKGTFTYIGSTAEVQEKMNRLFLKLEHPALTNITIQAGESTFDDILPNPLPDLYHGEPLTVAFRTTALPSSITITGKQGDRHWETTQSLIDAKPRRGITVHWARQKISQLMDQQTQENDKALFRQSIVDLALKHHLVSRYTSLVAVDVTPARPDAQPLHTHALKTTVPHGMKYEAIFGWPQTATPATLYLLLGSLLLCLTWIWSRRYLAHR
;
A
#
# COMPACT_ATOMS: atom_id res chain seq x y z
N MET A 1 -34.41 -28.55 56.60
CA MET A 1 -33.22 -29.19 55.92
C MET A 1 -32.99 -28.79 54.48
N LYS A 2 -33.92 -28.03 53.81
CA LYS A 2 -33.78 -27.56 52.43
C LYS A 2 -33.04 -26.18 52.29
N ILE A 3 -32.99 -25.37 53.32
CA ILE A 3 -32.40 -24.01 53.28
C ILE A 3 -30.88 -23.99 53.36
N ARG A 4 -30.23 -25.00 54.01
CA ARG A 4 -28.76 -25.08 54.06
C ARG A 4 -28.08 -25.53 52.77
N ARG A 5 -28.76 -26.24 51.88
CA ARG A 5 -28.22 -26.69 50.58
C ARG A 5 -28.11 -25.58 49.55
N PHE A 6 -29.00 -24.58 49.62
CA PHE A 6 -29.03 -23.45 48.71
C PHE A 6 -27.90 -22.43 49.00
N ARG A 7 -27.53 -22.29 50.29
CA ARG A 7 -26.41 -21.37 50.67
C ARG A 7 -25.03 -21.87 50.29
N VAL A 8 -24.79 -23.17 50.20
CA VAL A 8 -23.50 -23.74 49.76
C VAL A 8 -23.32 -23.60 48.23
N CYS A 9 -24.37 -23.75 47.45
CA CYS A 9 -24.30 -23.50 45.98
C CYS A 9 -24.11 -22.03 45.65
N LEU A 10 -24.69 -21.11 46.41
CA LEU A 10 -24.51 -19.66 46.23
C LEU A 10 -23.10 -19.20 46.63
N LEU A 11 -22.49 -19.81 47.67
CA LEU A 11 -21.13 -19.52 48.07
C LEU A 11 -20.09 -20.05 47.07
N LEU A 12 -20.32 -21.19 46.43
CA LEU A 12 -19.47 -21.72 45.38
C LEU A 12 -19.59 -20.89 44.08
N PHE A 13 -20.79 -20.38 43.77
CA PHE A 13 -21.00 -19.50 42.65
C PHE A 13 -20.36 -18.11 42.88
N TRP A 14 -20.41 -17.59 44.10
CA TRP A 14 -19.75 -16.34 44.51
C TRP A 14 -18.22 -16.45 44.55
N LEU A 15 -17.67 -17.61 44.98
CA LEU A 15 -16.24 -17.88 44.92
C LEU A 15 -15.72 -18.03 43.46
N LEU A 16 -16.49 -18.61 42.57
CA LEU A 16 -16.13 -18.75 41.15
C LEU A 16 -16.23 -17.42 40.38
N SER A 17 -17.15 -16.53 40.75
CA SER A 17 -17.24 -15.20 40.14
C SER A 17 -16.17 -14.22 40.64
N ASN A 18 -15.55 -14.45 41.81
CA ASN A 18 -14.47 -13.61 42.30
C ASN A 18 -13.05 -14.11 41.96
N LEU A 19 -12.90 -15.34 41.43
CA LEU A 19 -11.62 -15.88 40.97
C LEU A 19 -11.24 -15.40 39.53
N GLY A 20 -12.18 -14.75 38.83
CA GLY A 20 -11.92 -14.16 37.50
C GLY A 20 -11.12 -12.86 37.47
N GLY A 21 -10.72 -12.34 38.63
CA GLY A 21 -10.07 -11.03 38.77
C GLY A 21 -8.61 -11.01 39.20
N LEU A 22 -7.97 -12.19 39.39
CA LEU A 22 -6.53 -12.24 39.67
C LEU A 22 -5.77 -12.36 38.34
N PRO A 23 -4.83 -11.46 38.04
CA PRO A 23 -3.94 -11.62 36.90
C PRO A 23 -3.02 -12.81 37.22
N LEU A 24 -3.24 -13.93 36.54
CA LEU A 24 -2.26 -15.00 36.50
C LEU A 24 -1.02 -14.46 35.76
N PRO A 25 0.19 -14.71 36.24
CA PRO A 25 1.38 -14.35 35.48
C PRO A 25 1.33 -15.03 34.11
N PRO A 26 1.86 -14.41 33.06
CA PRO A 26 1.87 -15.01 31.73
C PRO A 26 2.60 -16.38 31.84
N VAL A 27 1.90 -17.45 31.58
CA VAL A 27 2.51 -18.73 31.29
C VAL A 27 3.22 -18.55 29.96
N VAL A 28 4.52 -18.26 30.04
CA VAL A 28 5.42 -18.40 28.91
C VAL A 28 5.42 -19.89 28.58
N ALA A 29 4.71 -20.26 27.53
CA ALA A 29 4.88 -21.57 26.92
C ALA A 29 6.31 -21.60 26.41
N GLN A 30 7.20 -22.25 27.15
CA GLN A 30 8.50 -22.65 26.63
C GLN A 30 8.22 -23.54 25.41
N PRO A 31 8.84 -23.27 24.26
CA PRO A 31 8.86 -24.23 23.17
C PRO A 31 9.50 -25.51 23.73
N ALA A 32 8.90 -26.65 23.44
CA ALA A 32 9.53 -27.92 23.73
C ALA A 32 10.94 -27.89 23.15
N GLU A 33 11.93 -27.88 24.02
CA GLU A 33 13.33 -28.06 23.65
C GLU A 33 13.47 -29.55 23.21
N ASP A 34 13.29 -29.75 21.88
CA ASP A 34 13.94 -30.88 21.26
C ASP A 34 15.43 -30.59 21.34
N SER A 35 16.11 -31.32 22.24
CA SER A 35 17.55 -31.34 22.41
C SER A 35 18.23 -31.78 21.12
N ILE A 36 18.53 -30.82 20.25
CA ILE A 36 19.43 -31.01 19.12
C ILE A 36 20.82 -30.61 19.62
N GLN A 37 21.69 -31.60 19.79
CA GLN A 37 23.12 -31.39 20.00
C GLN A 37 23.64 -30.42 18.91
N GLU A 38 24.15 -29.28 19.37
CA GLU A 38 24.92 -28.33 18.53
C GLU A 38 26.17 -29.03 17.99
N SER A 39 26.15 -29.39 16.72
CA SER A 39 27.38 -29.44 15.94
C SER A 39 27.72 -28.03 15.52
N VAL A 40 28.78 -27.47 16.09
CA VAL A 40 29.33 -26.16 15.79
C VAL A 40 29.71 -26.09 14.29
N GLY A 41 28.78 -25.73 13.43
CA GLY A 41 29.01 -25.37 12.04
C GLY A 41 28.93 -23.82 11.92
N LYS A 42 29.90 -23.22 11.27
CA LYS A 42 30.04 -21.78 11.02
C LYS A 42 28.68 -21.10 10.83
N LYS A 43 28.40 -20.09 11.66
CA LYS A 43 27.28 -19.18 11.48
C LYS A 43 27.32 -18.59 10.07
N THR A 44 26.43 -19.02 9.20
CA THR A 44 26.08 -18.32 7.97
C THR A 44 25.06 -17.27 8.36
N GLU A 45 25.46 -16.02 8.41
CA GLU A 45 24.58 -14.90 8.69
C GLU A 45 23.47 -14.80 7.63
N GLY A 46 22.22 -14.91 8.06
CA GLY A 46 21.04 -14.54 7.29
C GLY A 46 20.34 -15.61 6.44
N GLY A 47 20.74 -16.87 6.50
CA GLY A 47 20.07 -17.94 5.74
C GLY A 47 18.77 -18.46 6.40
N VAL A 48 17.70 -18.63 5.62
CA VAL A 48 16.46 -19.30 6.03
C VAL A 48 16.54 -20.78 5.70
N LEU A 49 16.36 -21.64 6.70
CA LEU A 49 16.32 -23.08 6.53
C LEU A 49 14.87 -23.56 6.31
N LEU A 50 14.61 -24.21 5.18
CA LEU A 50 13.31 -24.83 4.88
C LEU A 50 13.42 -26.34 4.99
N LYS A 51 12.52 -26.99 5.75
CA LYS A 51 12.39 -28.43 5.78
C LYS A 51 11.62 -28.90 4.53
N THR A 52 12.20 -29.74 3.73
CA THR A 52 11.50 -30.45 2.67
C THR A 52 11.11 -31.85 3.17
N SER A 53 9.98 -32.36 2.70
CA SER A 53 9.40 -33.64 3.16
C SER A 53 10.27 -34.89 2.93
N SER A 54 11.38 -34.78 2.21
CA SER A 54 12.24 -35.88 1.83
C SER A 54 13.68 -35.82 2.38
N ARG A 55 14.06 -34.76 3.13
CA ARG A 55 15.43 -34.61 3.67
C ARG A 55 15.43 -34.21 5.14
N MET A 56 16.34 -34.77 5.91
CA MET A 56 16.52 -34.44 7.34
C MET A 56 17.26 -33.11 7.55
N THR A 57 17.96 -32.56 6.53
CA THR A 57 18.68 -31.28 6.63
C THR A 57 17.94 -30.19 5.87
N PRO A 58 17.67 -29.02 6.50
CA PRO A 58 17.05 -27.89 5.83
C PRO A 58 17.97 -27.33 4.74
N ILE A 59 17.41 -27.00 3.56
CA ILE A 59 18.13 -26.35 2.46
C ILE A 59 18.04 -24.82 2.67
N PRO A 60 19.17 -24.09 2.68
CA PRO A 60 19.12 -22.64 2.79
C PRO A 60 18.47 -22.01 1.56
N ALA A 61 17.57 -21.05 1.78
CA ALA A 61 16.96 -20.26 0.72
C ALA A 61 17.98 -19.25 0.14
N PRO A 62 17.81 -18.80 -1.12
CA PRO A 62 18.60 -17.73 -1.69
C PRO A 62 18.59 -16.45 -0.82
N LEU A 63 19.75 -15.80 -0.71
CA LEU A 63 19.90 -14.51 -0.07
C LEU A 63 19.54 -13.41 -1.08
N LEU A 64 19.05 -12.28 -0.62
CA LEU A 64 18.69 -11.14 -1.44
C LEU A 64 19.36 -9.87 -0.92
N ASN A 65 20.06 -9.17 -1.82
CA ASN A 65 20.54 -7.81 -1.63
C ASN A 65 19.88 -6.89 -2.66
N THR A 66 19.55 -5.67 -2.29
CA THR A 66 18.92 -4.71 -3.20
C THR A 66 19.71 -3.42 -3.26
N THR A 67 20.02 -2.97 -4.47
CA THR A 67 20.63 -1.66 -4.74
C THR A 67 19.63 -0.83 -5.55
N VAL A 68 19.38 0.40 -5.10
CA VAL A 68 18.45 1.32 -5.73
C VAL A 68 19.20 2.57 -6.18
N THR A 69 19.11 2.87 -7.47
CA THR A 69 19.65 4.10 -8.04
C THR A 69 18.52 4.89 -8.69
N MET A 70 18.36 6.14 -8.31
CA MET A 70 17.35 7.03 -8.86
C MET A 70 17.99 8.23 -9.54
N THR A 71 17.50 8.59 -10.71
CA THR A 71 17.84 9.83 -11.41
C THR A 71 16.58 10.67 -11.55
N ILE A 72 16.56 11.82 -10.88
CA ILE A 72 15.43 12.74 -10.90
C ILE A 72 15.82 13.94 -11.78
N SER A 73 15.05 14.18 -12.83
CA SER A 73 15.22 15.30 -13.75
C SER A 73 13.92 16.09 -13.87
N GLY A 74 13.86 17.26 -13.24
CA GLY A 74 12.62 18.02 -13.10
C GLY A 74 11.57 17.21 -12.32
N LEU A 75 10.47 16.83 -12.99
CA LEU A 75 9.35 16.10 -12.40
C LEU A 75 9.39 14.59 -12.66
N ILE A 76 10.34 14.10 -13.44
CA ILE A 76 10.42 12.69 -13.80
C ILE A 76 11.53 12.03 -12.99
N ALA A 77 11.19 10.99 -12.27
CA ALA A 77 12.11 10.10 -11.58
C ALA A 77 12.22 8.79 -12.37
N ARG A 78 13.44 8.41 -12.75
CA ARG A 78 13.76 7.09 -13.28
C ARG A 78 14.55 6.32 -12.24
N THR A 79 14.08 5.13 -11.93
CA THR A 79 14.63 4.28 -10.87
C THR A 79 15.07 2.95 -11.43
N THR A 80 16.28 2.54 -11.07
CA THR A 80 16.81 1.20 -11.31
C THR A 80 16.86 0.47 -9.97
N VAL A 81 16.17 -0.66 -9.87
CA VAL A 81 16.20 -1.57 -8.73
C VAL A 81 16.99 -2.81 -9.14
N SER A 82 18.15 -2.99 -8.55
CA SER A 82 19.05 -4.13 -8.80
C SER A 82 18.93 -5.11 -7.64
N GLN A 83 18.43 -6.31 -7.90
CA GLN A 83 18.18 -7.39 -6.95
C GLN A 83 19.18 -8.52 -7.20
N GLU A 84 20.11 -8.73 -6.29
CA GLU A 84 21.06 -9.82 -6.36
C GLU A 84 20.58 -11.02 -5.55
N PHE A 85 20.30 -12.13 -6.24
CA PHE A 85 19.90 -13.40 -5.67
C PHE A 85 21.13 -14.31 -5.59
N SER A 86 21.60 -14.60 -4.39
CA SER A 86 22.76 -15.48 -4.15
C SER A 86 22.30 -16.80 -3.56
N ASN A 87 22.66 -17.91 -4.19
CA ASN A 87 22.31 -19.25 -3.71
C ASN A 87 23.41 -19.81 -2.81
N PRO A 88 23.21 -19.91 -1.48
CA PRO A 88 24.23 -20.41 -0.56
C PRO A 88 24.28 -21.96 -0.46
N SER A 89 23.39 -22.65 -1.16
CA SER A 89 23.28 -24.12 -1.08
C SER A 89 24.09 -24.83 -2.14
N ASP A 90 24.33 -26.14 -1.95
CA ASP A 90 24.95 -27.04 -2.93
C ASP A 90 23.99 -27.47 -4.04
N GLU A 91 22.74 -27.00 -4.03
CA GLU A 91 21.69 -27.40 -4.95
C GLU A 91 21.19 -26.24 -5.81
N TRP A 92 20.58 -26.57 -6.95
CA TRP A 92 19.99 -25.55 -7.83
C TRP A 92 18.73 -24.96 -7.20
N ALA A 93 18.62 -23.64 -7.22
CA ALA A 93 17.53 -22.92 -6.59
C ALA A 93 16.72 -22.11 -7.61
N GLU A 94 15.43 -21.96 -7.30
CA GLU A 94 14.57 -20.92 -7.81
C GLU A 94 14.18 -19.98 -6.66
N GLY A 95 14.41 -18.69 -6.83
CA GLY A 95 13.98 -17.66 -5.89
C GLY A 95 12.71 -16.96 -6.39
N VAL A 96 11.71 -16.83 -5.51
CA VAL A 96 10.50 -16.04 -5.79
C VAL A 96 10.41 -14.95 -4.73
N TYR A 97 10.46 -13.70 -5.17
CA TYR A 97 10.44 -12.52 -4.29
C TYR A 97 9.29 -11.58 -4.64
N VAL A 98 8.45 -11.30 -3.65
CA VAL A 98 7.35 -10.34 -3.77
C VAL A 98 7.79 -9.02 -3.13
N PHE A 99 7.70 -7.93 -3.89
CA PHE A 99 8.18 -6.61 -3.47
C PHE A 99 7.25 -5.49 -3.93
N PRO A 100 7.27 -4.35 -3.22
CA PRO A 100 6.45 -3.21 -3.61
C PRO A 100 7.19 -2.32 -4.60
N LEU A 101 6.43 -1.66 -5.48
CA LEU A 101 6.85 -0.48 -6.26
C LEU A 101 5.79 0.61 -6.10
N PRO A 102 6.09 1.88 -6.43
CA PRO A 102 5.07 2.91 -6.51
C PRO A 102 3.93 2.48 -7.43
N ASP A 103 2.69 2.74 -7.04
CA ASP A 103 1.51 2.29 -7.80
C ASP A 103 1.40 2.91 -9.20
N GLN A 104 2.04 4.06 -9.41
CA GLN A 104 2.14 4.73 -10.71
C GLN A 104 3.44 4.38 -11.46
N ALA A 105 4.26 3.50 -10.91
CA ALA A 105 5.49 3.07 -11.57
C ALA A 105 5.19 2.45 -12.94
N ALA A 106 5.82 3.01 -13.96
CA ALA A 106 5.81 2.49 -15.31
C ALA A 106 7.05 1.60 -15.51
N VAL A 107 6.93 0.32 -15.18
CA VAL A 107 8.02 -0.67 -15.34
C VAL A 107 8.16 -1.03 -16.81
N ASP A 108 9.32 -0.73 -17.39
CA ASP A 108 9.55 -0.82 -18.82
C ASP A 108 10.81 -1.59 -19.23
N HIS A 109 11.74 -1.89 -18.30
CA HIS A 109 12.94 -2.65 -18.58
C HIS A 109 13.22 -3.72 -17.53
N LEU A 110 13.75 -4.85 -18.01
CA LEU A 110 14.25 -5.97 -17.22
C LEU A 110 15.59 -6.40 -17.80
N ARG A 111 16.64 -6.50 -16.96
CA ARG A 111 17.93 -7.11 -17.32
C ARG A 111 18.27 -8.20 -16.32
N MET A 112 18.73 -9.33 -16.83
CA MET A 112 19.30 -10.40 -16.01
C MET A 112 20.81 -10.44 -16.25
N LYS A 113 21.61 -10.25 -15.20
CA LYS A 113 23.07 -10.26 -15.25
C LYS A 113 23.62 -11.54 -14.62
N ILE A 114 24.52 -12.21 -15.32
CA ILE A 114 25.15 -13.48 -14.91
C ILE A 114 26.64 -13.35 -15.19
N GLY A 115 27.43 -12.98 -14.19
CA GLY A 115 28.82 -12.53 -14.41
C GLY A 115 28.84 -11.36 -15.38
N GLU A 116 29.64 -11.46 -16.44
CA GLU A 116 29.76 -10.42 -17.47
C GLU A 116 28.62 -10.40 -18.51
N ARG A 117 27.75 -11.41 -18.50
CA ARG A 117 26.65 -11.49 -19.47
C ARG A 117 25.42 -10.71 -19.01
N VAL A 118 24.85 -9.95 -19.94
CA VAL A 118 23.61 -9.21 -19.73
C VAL A 118 22.57 -9.72 -20.73
N ILE A 119 21.44 -10.20 -20.23
CA ILE A 119 20.31 -10.67 -21.01
C ILE A 119 19.17 -9.66 -20.84
N GLU A 120 18.79 -9.00 -21.94
CA GLU A 120 17.64 -8.09 -21.97
C GLU A 120 16.33 -8.88 -21.91
N GLY A 121 15.39 -8.41 -21.11
CA GLY A 121 14.06 -8.94 -21.01
C GLY A 121 13.14 -8.40 -22.11
N HIS A 122 12.20 -9.23 -22.52
CA HIS A 122 11.18 -8.87 -23.50
C HIS A 122 9.81 -8.82 -22.86
N ILE A 123 9.02 -7.80 -23.24
CA ILE A 123 7.63 -7.71 -22.83
C ILE A 123 6.79 -8.71 -23.62
N GLN A 124 5.97 -9.48 -22.95
CA GLN A 124 5.06 -10.45 -23.56
C GLN A 124 3.71 -10.41 -22.83
N GLU A 125 2.68 -10.92 -23.47
CA GLU A 125 1.43 -11.20 -22.75
C GLU A 125 1.72 -12.13 -21.57
N ARG A 126 1.12 -11.87 -20.41
CA ARG A 126 1.43 -12.55 -19.15
C ARG A 126 1.40 -14.06 -19.24
N ALA A 127 0.39 -14.62 -19.91
CA ALA A 127 0.29 -16.07 -20.12
C ALA A 127 1.44 -16.63 -20.95
N GLN A 128 1.86 -15.90 -21.99
CA GLN A 128 2.97 -16.28 -22.84
C GLN A 128 4.30 -16.15 -22.10
N ALA A 129 4.52 -15.06 -21.36
CA ALA A 129 5.72 -14.86 -20.54
C ALA A 129 5.90 -16.00 -19.52
N LYS A 130 4.81 -16.43 -18.87
CA LYS A 130 4.81 -17.59 -17.96
C LYS A 130 5.21 -18.88 -18.66
N LYS A 131 4.66 -19.14 -19.85
CA LYS A 131 5.03 -20.32 -20.64
C LYS A 131 6.51 -20.30 -21.05
N THR A 132 7.01 -19.14 -21.48
CA THR A 132 8.41 -18.91 -21.82
C THR A 132 9.32 -19.20 -20.61
N TYR A 133 9.00 -18.62 -19.47
CA TYR A 133 9.72 -18.85 -18.21
C TYR A 133 9.70 -20.33 -17.78
N ALA A 134 8.52 -20.95 -17.76
CA ALA A 134 8.36 -22.35 -17.38
C ALA A 134 9.14 -23.31 -18.30
N ALA A 135 9.10 -23.07 -19.62
CA ALA A 135 9.86 -23.86 -20.60
C ALA A 135 11.37 -23.71 -20.38
N ALA A 136 11.88 -22.51 -20.15
CA ALA A 136 13.28 -22.25 -19.84
C ALA A 136 13.72 -22.93 -18.54
N LYS A 137 12.88 -22.82 -17.50
CA LYS A 137 13.10 -23.47 -16.18
C LYS A 137 13.28 -24.98 -16.31
N VAL A 138 12.39 -25.66 -17.07
CA VAL A 138 12.45 -27.11 -17.30
C VAL A 138 13.70 -27.51 -18.11
N LYS A 139 14.07 -26.71 -19.12
CA LYS A 139 15.27 -26.92 -19.93
C LYS A 139 16.58 -26.59 -19.20
N GLY A 140 16.57 -26.33 -17.92
CA GLY A 140 17.75 -25.96 -17.15
C GLY A 140 18.36 -24.59 -17.51
N GLN A 141 17.65 -23.77 -18.30
CA GLN A 141 18.08 -22.42 -18.68
C GLN A 141 17.82 -21.43 -17.56
N ARG A 142 18.77 -20.50 -17.32
CA ARG A 142 18.52 -19.39 -16.38
C ARG A 142 17.45 -18.47 -16.95
N ALA A 143 16.46 -18.14 -16.15
CA ALA A 143 15.37 -17.30 -16.58
C ALA A 143 14.90 -16.38 -15.44
N SER A 144 14.44 -15.18 -15.79
CA SER A 144 13.75 -14.29 -14.87
C SER A 144 12.42 -13.85 -15.46
N LEU A 145 11.41 -13.73 -14.57
CA LEU A 145 10.07 -13.27 -14.90
C LEU A 145 9.66 -12.20 -13.90
N VAL A 146 9.26 -11.03 -14.39
CA VAL A 146 8.71 -9.93 -13.58
C VAL A 146 7.24 -9.76 -13.92
N GLU A 147 6.40 -9.88 -12.89
CA GLU A 147 4.94 -9.81 -12.98
C GLU A 147 4.37 -8.75 -12.05
N GLN A 148 3.31 -8.08 -12.48
CA GLN A 148 2.51 -7.21 -11.63
C GLN A 148 1.32 -7.98 -11.06
N GLU A 149 1.27 -8.14 -9.74
CA GLU A 149 0.15 -8.79 -9.03
C GLU A 149 -0.93 -7.77 -8.66
N ARG A 150 -0.50 -6.62 -8.21
CA ARG A 150 -1.31 -5.41 -7.95
C ARG A 150 -0.56 -4.20 -8.51
N PRO A 151 -1.18 -3.06 -8.73
CA PRO A 151 -0.48 -1.88 -9.22
C PRO A 151 0.77 -1.51 -8.44
N ASN A 152 0.82 -1.85 -7.15
CA ASN A 152 1.93 -1.61 -6.24
C ASN A 152 2.61 -2.87 -5.69
N ILE A 153 2.29 -4.07 -6.21
CA ILE A 153 2.94 -5.33 -5.82
C ILE A 153 3.45 -6.05 -7.05
N PHE A 154 4.71 -6.38 -7.03
CA PHE A 154 5.39 -7.10 -8.10
C PHE A 154 6.03 -8.38 -7.56
N THR A 155 6.21 -9.34 -8.45
CA THR A 155 6.91 -10.59 -8.18
C THR A 155 8.05 -10.75 -9.17
N THR A 156 9.26 -10.99 -8.67
CA THR A 156 10.39 -11.47 -9.45
C THR A 156 10.59 -12.94 -9.18
N SER A 157 10.57 -13.77 -10.24
CA SER A 157 10.93 -15.18 -10.19
C SER A 157 12.23 -15.40 -10.94
N VAL A 158 13.19 -16.09 -10.34
CA VAL A 158 14.52 -16.36 -10.92
C VAL A 158 14.80 -17.85 -10.86
N ALA A 159 14.83 -18.53 -12.02
CA ALA A 159 15.03 -19.96 -12.12
C ALA A 159 16.49 -20.33 -12.39
N ASN A 160 16.86 -21.54 -11.95
CA ASN A 160 18.14 -22.17 -12.20
C ASN A 160 19.34 -21.34 -11.73
N ILE A 161 19.25 -20.83 -10.47
CA ILE A 161 20.38 -20.22 -9.76
C ILE A 161 21.33 -21.34 -9.36
N ALA A 162 22.55 -21.31 -9.90
CA ALA A 162 23.52 -22.37 -9.63
C ALA A 162 23.97 -22.37 -8.16
N PRO A 163 24.44 -23.52 -7.64
CA PRO A 163 25.09 -23.60 -6.35
C PRO A 163 26.18 -22.53 -6.20
N HIS A 164 26.18 -21.83 -5.07
CA HIS A 164 27.18 -20.81 -4.69
C HIS A 164 27.37 -19.67 -5.72
N ALA A 165 26.34 -19.42 -6.57
CA ALA A 165 26.42 -18.39 -7.60
C ALA A 165 25.35 -17.30 -7.42
N PRO A 166 25.65 -16.03 -7.75
CA PRO A 166 24.67 -14.96 -7.81
C PRO A 166 24.03 -14.84 -9.19
N ILE A 167 22.81 -14.31 -9.22
CA ILE A 167 22.15 -13.76 -10.41
C ILE A 167 21.59 -12.39 -10.02
N THR A 168 21.88 -11.35 -10.81
CA THR A 168 21.35 -10.01 -10.57
C THR A 168 20.22 -9.72 -11.55
N ILE A 169 19.09 -9.26 -11.01
CA ILE A 169 17.93 -8.83 -11.77
C ILE A 169 17.80 -7.32 -11.62
N GLU A 170 17.91 -6.59 -12.72
CA GLU A 170 17.66 -5.15 -12.76
C GLU A 170 16.30 -4.87 -13.37
N ILE A 171 15.51 -4.09 -12.65
CA ILE A 171 14.20 -3.62 -13.07
C ILE A 171 14.28 -2.10 -13.14
N GLU A 172 13.91 -1.51 -14.27
CA GLU A 172 13.79 -0.07 -14.38
C GLU A 172 12.33 0.34 -14.48
N TYR A 173 12.02 1.45 -13.82
CA TYR A 173 10.72 2.08 -13.92
C TYR A 173 10.83 3.60 -13.88
N GLN A 174 9.76 4.24 -14.30
CA GLN A 174 9.61 5.68 -14.30
C GLN A 174 8.36 6.08 -13.51
N GLU A 175 8.43 7.20 -12.80
CA GLU A 175 7.29 7.83 -12.13
C GLU A 175 7.39 9.36 -12.17
N VAL A 176 6.26 10.03 -11.89
CA VAL A 176 6.23 11.48 -11.73
C VAL A 176 6.30 11.83 -10.26
N VAL A 177 7.22 12.73 -9.93
CA VAL A 177 7.40 13.25 -8.58
C VAL A 177 6.16 13.99 -8.12
N GLN A 178 5.73 13.72 -6.90
CA GLN A 178 4.58 14.39 -6.29
C GLN A 178 4.99 15.80 -5.82
N TYR A 179 4.12 16.78 -6.08
CA TYR A 179 4.27 18.13 -5.54
C TYR A 179 3.06 18.47 -4.68
N ASP A 180 3.30 18.96 -3.48
CA ASP A 180 2.26 19.39 -2.55
C ASP A 180 2.72 20.59 -1.72
N GLN A 181 1.95 21.67 -1.76
CA GLN A 181 2.17 22.90 -0.96
C GLN A 181 3.62 23.42 -0.93
N GLY A 182 4.21 23.61 -2.10
CA GLY A 182 5.56 24.13 -2.22
C GLY A 182 6.67 23.11 -2.02
N ARG A 183 6.35 21.82 -1.87
CA ARG A 183 7.33 20.75 -1.70
C ARG A 183 7.15 19.66 -2.73
N PHE A 184 8.25 19.12 -3.17
CA PHE A 184 8.29 17.87 -3.95
C PHE A 184 8.54 16.71 -3.00
N SER A 185 7.92 15.57 -3.28
CA SER A 185 8.18 14.33 -2.57
C SER A 185 8.27 13.14 -3.50
N LEU A 186 9.18 12.23 -3.17
CA LEU A 186 9.34 10.93 -3.82
C LEU A 186 9.32 9.86 -2.75
N ARG A 187 8.42 8.88 -2.88
CA ARG A 187 8.30 7.75 -1.96
C ARG A 187 8.71 6.47 -2.67
N PHE A 188 9.71 5.80 -2.14
CA PHE A 188 10.14 4.49 -2.58
C PHE A 188 9.68 3.43 -1.56
N PRO A 189 8.68 2.59 -1.92
CA PRO A 189 8.21 1.54 -1.03
C PRO A 189 9.24 0.41 -0.98
N MET A 190 9.57 -0.09 0.24
CA MET A 190 10.60 -1.09 0.45
C MET A 190 10.06 -2.42 1.00
N VAL A 191 8.88 -2.42 1.61
CA VAL A 191 8.31 -3.61 2.24
C VAL A 191 6.84 -3.79 1.88
N VAL A 192 6.44 -5.06 1.63
CA VAL A 192 5.03 -5.42 1.49
C VAL A 192 4.48 -5.73 2.88
N GLY A 193 3.62 -4.85 3.39
CA GLY A 193 2.93 -5.09 4.66
C GLY A 193 2.00 -6.30 4.57
N PRO A 194 1.92 -7.13 5.64
CA PRO A 194 0.97 -8.23 5.72
C PRO A 194 -0.46 -7.73 5.53
N ARG A 195 -1.19 -8.31 4.58
CA ARG A 195 -2.54 -7.89 4.18
C ARG A 195 -3.60 -8.72 4.88
N TYR A 196 -4.67 -8.09 5.33
CA TYR A 196 -5.87 -8.82 5.72
C TYR A 196 -6.54 -9.43 4.48
N ILE A 197 -6.79 -10.73 4.51
CA ILE A 197 -7.40 -11.49 3.42
C ILE A 197 -8.82 -11.92 3.86
N PRO A 198 -9.87 -11.19 3.42
CA PRO A 198 -11.25 -11.54 3.74
C PRO A 198 -11.71 -12.77 2.96
N GLY A 199 -12.80 -13.38 3.43
CA GLY A 199 -13.47 -14.51 2.79
C GLY A 199 -13.12 -15.86 3.40
N GLN A 200 -13.73 -16.92 2.84
CA GLN A 200 -13.51 -18.30 3.27
C GLN A 200 -12.40 -18.93 2.41
N PRO A 201 -11.45 -19.68 3.00
CA PRO A 201 -10.47 -20.43 2.24
C PRO A 201 -11.15 -21.31 1.20
N GLN A 202 -10.59 -21.37 0.00
CA GLN A 202 -11.05 -22.27 -1.04
C GLN A 202 -10.18 -23.53 -0.99
N ASP A 203 -10.82 -24.68 -0.78
CA ASP A 203 -10.22 -25.99 -1.00
C ASP A 203 -10.08 -26.19 -2.53
N ILE A 204 -8.98 -25.77 -3.10
CA ILE A 204 -8.69 -26.04 -4.52
C ILE A 204 -8.05 -27.42 -4.57
N PRO A 205 -8.67 -28.40 -5.24
CA PRO A 205 -8.03 -29.69 -5.50
C PRO A 205 -6.68 -29.43 -6.21
N GLU A 206 -5.61 -30.04 -5.76
CA GLU A 206 -4.26 -29.91 -6.30
C GLU A 206 -4.24 -29.94 -7.84
N PRO A 207 -4.03 -28.81 -8.52
CA PRO A 207 -3.59 -28.84 -9.90
C PRO A 207 -2.24 -28.19 -10.03
N SER A 208 -1.36 -28.86 -10.73
CA SER A 208 -0.10 -28.34 -11.30
C SER A 208 0.47 -27.07 -10.66
N SER A 209 1.60 -27.20 -10.05
CA SER A 209 2.43 -26.31 -9.23
C SER A 209 2.67 -24.87 -9.72
N SER A 210 2.05 -24.39 -10.79
CA SER A 210 2.32 -23.08 -11.40
C SER A 210 1.30 -21.98 -11.08
N GLN A 211 0.18 -22.30 -10.43
CA GLN A 211 -0.89 -21.32 -10.16
C GLN A 211 -1.00 -20.88 -8.70
N HIS A 212 -0.38 -21.59 -7.76
CA HIS A 212 -0.40 -21.23 -6.34
C HIS A 212 0.81 -20.36 -5.99
N GLY A 213 0.56 -19.23 -5.34
CA GLY A 213 1.62 -18.42 -4.72
C GLY A 213 2.18 -19.17 -3.50
N LEU A 214 3.40 -18.80 -3.10
CA LEU A 214 4.08 -19.36 -1.92
C LEU A 214 3.84 -18.51 -0.65
N GLY A 215 2.78 -17.69 -0.65
CA GLY A 215 2.45 -16.77 0.43
C GLY A 215 1.87 -17.45 1.66
N TRP A 216 1.86 -16.72 2.79
CA TRP A 216 1.34 -17.22 4.06
C TRP A 216 -0.20 -17.33 4.10
N ALA A 217 -0.92 -16.53 3.28
CA ALA A 217 -2.37 -16.53 3.27
C ALA A 217 -2.92 -17.49 2.21
N PRO A 218 -3.91 -18.34 2.55
CA PRO A 218 -4.59 -19.17 1.57
C PRO A 218 -5.46 -18.31 0.63
N ASN A 219 -5.70 -18.80 -0.57
CA ASN A 219 -6.66 -18.20 -1.48
C ASN A 219 -8.07 -18.31 -0.91
N THR A 220 -8.87 -17.26 -1.08
CA THR A 220 -10.26 -17.22 -0.58
C THR A 220 -11.25 -16.91 -1.71
N ASN A 221 -12.53 -17.10 -1.45
CA ASN A 221 -13.59 -16.72 -2.40
C ASN A 221 -13.65 -15.22 -2.69
N HIS A 222 -13.10 -14.36 -1.79
CA HIS A 222 -13.00 -12.92 -1.99
C HIS A 222 -11.64 -12.49 -2.58
N VAL A 223 -10.58 -13.25 -2.35
CA VAL A 223 -9.23 -12.98 -2.83
C VAL A 223 -8.62 -14.29 -3.38
N PRO A 224 -8.97 -14.66 -4.63
CA PRO A 224 -8.58 -15.95 -5.19
C PRO A 224 -7.08 -16.08 -5.49
N ASP A 225 -6.32 -15.00 -5.38
CA ASP A 225 -4.87 -14.92 -5.58
C ASP A 225 -4.11 -14.47 -4.32
N ALA A 226 -4.71 -14.65 -3.13
CA ALA A 226 -4.14 -14.20 -1.86
C ALA A 226 -2.70 -14.70 -1.63
N SER A 227 -2.42 -15.96 -1.97
CA SER A 227 -1.09 -16.56 -1.82
C SER A 227 0.01 -15.90 -2.71
N ARG A 228 -0.38 -15.09 -3.69
CA ARG A 228 0.57 -14.36 -4.55
C ARG A 228 0.91 -12.96 -4.03
N ILE A 229 0.07 -12.40 -3.17
CA ILE A 229 0.20 -11.03 -2.62
C ILE A 229 0.55 -11.00 -1.13
N SER A 230 0.72 -12.15 -0.52
CA SER A 230 1.04 -12.31 0.90
C SER A 230 2.37 -13.06 1.09
N PRO A 231 3.53 -12.43 0.80
CA PRO A 231 4.82 -13.09 0.92
C PRO A 231 5.04 -13.63 2.34
N PRO A 232 5.80 -14.73 2.51
CA PRO A 232 6.18 -15.18 3.84
C PRO A 232 6.88 -14.08 4.62
N VAL A 233 6.57 -13.94 5.90
CA VAL A 233 7.13 -12.90 6.77
C VAL A 233 8.07 -13.54 7.79
N GLN A 234 9.27 -12.95 7.94
CA GLN A 234 10.23 -13.41 8.92
C GLN A 234 9.88 -12.95 10.33
N HIS A 235 9.97 -13.86 11.29
CA HIS A 235 9.81 -13.46 12.69
C HIS A 235 10.98 -12.54 13.12
N PRO A 236 10.71 -11.43 13.83
CA PRO A 236 11.74 -10.43 14.19
C PRO A 236 12.94 -10.98 14.94
N SER A 237 12.78 -12.10 15.70
CA SER A 237 13.89 -12.75 16.41
C SER A 237 15.00 -13.29 15.52
N HIS A 238 14.73 -13.50 14.21
CA HIS A 238 15.73 -13.96 13.24
C HIS A 238 16.50 -12.83 12.56
N GLY A 239 16.29 -11.59 12.99
CA GLY A 239 16.92 -10.41 12.41
C GLY A 239 16.28 -9.92 11.11
N PRO A 240 16.75 -8.77 10.61
CA PRO A 240 16.25 -8.18 9.38
C PRO A 240 16.80 -8.88 8.14
N LEU A 241 16.04 -8.77 7.02
CA LEU A 241 16.39 -9.33 5.71
C LEU A 241 16.53 -8.23 4.67
N ASN A 242 17.11 -8.59 3.51
CA ASN A 242 17.19 -7.77 2.32
C ASN A 242 17.80 -6.39 2.62
N PRO A 243 19.12 -6.30 2.84
CA PRO A 243 19.79 -5.01 2.96
C PRO A 243 19.62 -4.21 1.67
N ILE A 244 19.34 -2.91 1.81
CA ILE A 244 19.10 -1.99 0.70
C ILE A 244 20.14 -0.89 0.74
N THR A 245 20.83 -0.66 -0.37
CA THR A 245 21.62 0.55 -0.63
C THR A 245 20.79 1.48 -1.52
N LEU A 246 20.87 2.80 -1.28
CA LEU A 246 20.08 3.77 -2.02
C LEU A 246 20.95 4.99 -2.36
N ARG A 247 20.92 5.38 -3.66
CA ARG A 247 21.54 6.57 -4.20
C ARG A 247 20.56 7.31 -5.10
N ILE A 248 20.50 8.63 -4.95
CA ILE A 248 19.64 9.50 -5.75
C ILE A 248 20.48 10.62 -6.33
N ASP A 249 20.43 10.77 -7.63
CA ASP A 249 21.00 11.88 -8.39
C ASP A 249 19.84 12.84 -8.72
N LEU A 250 19.76 13.98 -8.01
CA LEU A 250 18.66 14.94 -8.06
C LEU A 250 19.06 16.19 -8.84
N ALA A 251 18.46 16.39 -10.02
CA ALA A 251 18.54 17.59 -10.84
C ALA A 251 17.18 18.29 -10.91
N PRO A 252 16.78 19.07 -9.89
CA PRO A 252 15.44 19.64 -9.77
C PRO A 252 15.12 20.73 -10.80
N GLY A 253 16.15 21.28 -11.48
CA GLY A 253 16.02 22.39 -12.44
C GLY A 253 15.78 23.77 -11.78
N MET A 254 15.84 23.85 -10.45
CA MET A 254 15.62 25.05 -9.64
C MET A 254 16.51 25.07 -8.41
N LEU A 255 16.63 26.24 -7.78
CA LEU A 255 17.30 26.37 -6.48
C LEU A 255 16.46 25.78 -5.37
N LEU A 256 17.08 25.00 -4.48
CA LEU A 256 16.40 24.37 -3.36
C LEU A 256 16.71 25.11 -2.05
N GLN A 257 15.70 25.25 -1.21
CA GLN A 257 15.80 25.73 0.17
C GLN A 257 16.22 24.60 1.10
N LYS A 258 15.63 23.39 0.93
CA LYS A 258 15.84 22.24 1.81
C LYS A 258 15.68 20.93 1.05
N ILE A 259 16.48 19.94 1.43
CA ILE A 259 16.30 18.51 1.09
C ILE A 259 16.27 17.76 2.40
N ASP A 260 15.32 16.83 2.58
CA ASP A 260 15.11 16.10 3.83
C ASP A 260 14.53 14.71 3.58
N SER A 261 14.72 13.79 4.53
CA SER A 261 14.05 12.50 4.56
C SER A 261 13.52 12.24 5.98
N PRO A 262 12.18 12.22 6.18
CA PRO A 262 11.60 12.00 7.51
C PRO A 262 11.72 10.55 7.97
N THR A 263 11.95 9.61 7.05
CA THR A 263 11.93 8.16 7.34
C THR A 263 13.32 7.57 7.54
N HIS A 264 14.36 8.16 6.92
CA HIS A 264 15.73 7.65 6.97
C HIS A 264 16.75 8.79 7.08
N PRO A 265 17.81 8.66 7.90
CA PRO A 265 18.93 9.59 7.88
C PRO A 265 19.65 9.57 6.52
N ILE A 266 19.88 10.74 5.93
CA ILE A 266 20.49 10.90 4.61
C ILE A 266 21.76 11.76 4.65
N THR A 267 22.63 11.54 3.69
CA THR A 267 23.79 12.38 3.38
C THR A 267 23.54 13.07 2.05
N ILE A 268 23.75 14.39 1.99
CA ILE A 268 23.52 15.22 0.82
C ILE A 268 24.83 15.84 0.39
N THR A 269 25.23 15.60 -0.85
CA THR A 269 26.38 16.24 -1.48
C THR A 269 25.88 17.15 -2.60
N LYS A 270 26.15 18.44 -2.50
CA LYS A 270 25.82 19.41 -3.54
C LYS A 270 26.96 19.50 -4.54
N HIS A 271 26.64 19.40 -5.81
CA HIS A 271 27.54 19.62 -6.95
C HIS A 271 27.20 20.95 -7.66
N GLU A 272 27.97 21.29 -8.68
CA GLU A 272 27.70 22.47 -9.51
C GLU A 272 26.35 22.38 -10.22
N ALA A 273 25.82 23.51 -10.69
CA ALA A 273 24.56 23.64 -11.46
C ALA A 273 23.29 23.10 -10.74
N ASN A 274 23.23 23.22 -9.40
CA ASN A 274 22.06 22.74 -8.61
C ASN A 274 21.78 21.25 -8.75
N PHE A 275 22.81 20.46 -8.95
CA PHE A 275 22.76 19.03 -8.90
C PHE A 275 23.10 18.55 -7.49
N TYR A 276 22.32 17.61 -6.96
CA TYR A 276 22.48 17.05 -5.62
C TYR A 276 22.56 15.53 -5.70
N GLN A 277 23.52 14.97 -4.98
CA GLN A 277 23.59 13.54 -4.75
C GLN A 277 23.12 13.25 -3.33
N VAL A 278 22.13 12.37 -3.19
CA VAL A 278 21.57 11.96 -1.90
C VAL A 278 21.81 10.46 -1.72
N SER A 279 22.29 10.08 -0.55
CA SER A 279 22.48 8.68 -0.17
C SER A 279 22.03 8.47 1.28
N LEU A 280 21.86 7.21 1.69
CA LEU A 280 21.67 6.89 3.09
C LEU A 280 22.92 7.29 3.89
N GLN A 281 22.72 7.78 5.12
CA GLN A 281 23.83 8.13 6.02
C GLN A 281 24.68 6.91 6.38
N HIS A 282 24.04 5.76 6.59
CA HIS A 282 24.68 4.44 6.65
C HIS A 282 24.69 3.85 5.25
N SER A 283 25.72 3.07 4.91
CA SER A 283 25.89 2.49 3.57
C SER A 283 24.68 1.67 3.11
N SER A 284 23.92 1.09 4.06
CA SER A 284 22.71 0.32 3.78
C SER A 284 21.68 0.47 4.91
N THR A 285 20.43 0.16 4.59
CA THR A 285 19.31 -0.02 5.53
C THR A 285 18.63 -1.34 5.23
N TYR A 286 17.66 -1.75 6.05
CA TYR A 286 16.84 -2.92 5.77
C TYR A 286 15.47 -2.52 5.23
N ALA A 287 14.85 -3.44 4.46
CA ALA A 287 13.52 -3.26 3.90
C ALA A 287 12.42 -3.41 4.97
N ASP A 288 12.35 -2.46 5.92
CA ASP A 288 11.36 -2.48 7.00
C ASP A 288 10.38 -1.30 6.97
N ARG A 289 10.68 -0.26 6.22
CA ARG A 289 9.85 0.95 6.04
C ARG A 289 10.12 1.61 4.72
N ASP A 290 9.18 2.40 4.24
CA ASP A 290 9.34 3.15 3.00
C ASP A 290 10.33 4.29 3.15
N PHE A 291 11.13 4.50 2.12
CA PHE A 291 11.98 5.68 2.00
C PHE A 291 11.16 6.84 1.42
N GLU A 292 11.28 8.04 2.01
CA GLU A 292 10.68 9.26 1.49
C GLU A 292 11.75 10.35 1.37
N LEU A 293 11.87 10.96 0.19
CA LEU A 293 12.69 12.13 -0.05
C LEU A 293 11.79 13.34 -0.27
N ILE A 294 12.02 14.42 0.45
CA ILE A 294 11.29 15.68 0.32
C ILE A 294 12.27 16.80 -0.01
N TRP A 295 11.94 17.64 -1.00
CA TRP A 295 12.70 18.85 -1.25
C TRP A 295 11.80 20.05 -1.49
N THR A 296 12.26 21.20 -0.99
CA THR A 296 11.53 22.47 -1.05
C THR A 296 12.30 23.42 -1.95
N PRO A 297 11.72 23.96 -3.03
CA PRO A 297 12.32 25.01 -3.82
C PRO A 297 12.40 26.32 -3.02
N LEU A 298 13.34 27.19 -3.40
CA LEU A 298 13.29 28.59 -2.95
C LEU A 298 12.01 29.22 -3.52
N SER A 299 11.22 29.86 -2.65
CA SER A 299 9.98 30.55 -3.05
C SER A 299 10.24 31.54 -4.15
N GLN A 300 9.49 31.41 -5.25
CA GLN A 300 9.35 32.44 -6.28
C GLN A 300 7.89 32.89 -6.27
N ASP A 301 7.69 34.22 -6.30
CA ASP A 301 6.39 34.87 -6.13
C ASP A 301 5.38 34.67 -7.29
N ASN A 302 5.71 33.91 -8.34
CA ASN A 302 4.88 33.69 -9.49
C ASN A 302 4.42 32.25 -9.64
N PRO A 303 3.09 32.00 -9.70
CA PRO A 303 2.54 30.70 -10.08
C PRO A 303 2.93 30.40 -11.54
N GLN A 304 3.49 29.23 -11.80
CA GLN A 304 3.89 28.83 -13.16
C GLN A 304 3.16 27.58 -13.58
N ALA A 305 2.41 27.68 -14.66
CA ALA A 305 2.00 26.50 -15.41
C ALA A 305 3.20 26.04 -16.25
N SER A 306 3.57 24.78 -16.13
CA SER A 306 4.63 24.18 -16.94
C SER A 306 4.00 23.16 -17.86
N VAL A 307 4.30 23.27 -19.17
CA VAL A 307 3.88 22.29 -20.17
C VAL A 307 5.10 21.69 -20.84
N PHE A 308 5.10 20.38 -20.93
CA PHE A 308 6.15 19.59 -21.57
C PHE A 308 5.53 18.74 -22.68
N THR A 309 6.30 18.49 -23.74
CA THR A 309 5.84 17.70 -24.91
C THR A 309 6.80 16.57 -25.22
N GLU A 310 6.28 15.49 -25.78
CA GLU A 310 7.04 14.42 -26.41
C GLU A 310 6.35 13.98 -27.69
N GLN A 311 7.10 13.90 -28.79
CA GLN A 311 6.61 13.33 -30.04
C GLN A 311 7.12 11.91 -30.19
N ARG A 312 6.20 10.97 -30.47
CA ARG A 312 6.53 9.58 -30.71
C ARG A 312 5.52 8.96 -31.66
N ASP A 313 6.00 8.24 -32.65
CA ASP A 313 5.20 7.48 -33.63
C ASP A 313 4.11 8.34 -34.34
N GLY A 314 4.40 9.65 -34.59
CA GLY A 314 3.47 10.59 -35.23
C GLY A 314 2.39 11.17 -34.31
N GLU A 315 2.39 10.79 -33.04
CA GLU A 315 1.49 11.32 -32.01
C GLU A 315 2.26 12.31 -31.11
N THR A 316 1.55 13.30 -30.57
CA THR A 316 2.08 14.27 -29.61
C THR A 316 1.49 14.02 -28.24
N PHE A 317 2.36 13.85 -27.25
CA PHE A 317 2.00 13.68 -25.85
C PHE A 317 2.39 14.94 -25.07
N LEU A 318 1.48 15.41 -24.22
CA LEU A 318 1.70 16.59 -23.39
C LEU A 318 1.56 16.21 -21.92
N PHE A 319 2.37 16.84 -21.10
CA PHE A 319 2.26 16.81 -19.65
C PHE A 319 2.15 18.25 -19.15
N MET A 320 1.06 18.57 -18.49
CA MET A 320 0.80 19.89 -17.93
C MET A 320 0.74 19.80 -16.40
N GLN A 321 1.37 20.79 -15.77
CA GLN A 321 1.23 21.03 -14.34
C GLN A 321 0.68 22.43 -14.15
N LEU A 322 -0.48 22.55 -13.50
CA LEU A 322 -1.11 23.81 -13.18
C LEU A 322 -1.04 24.07 -11.68
N MET A 323 -0.43 25.18 -11.30
CA MET A 323 -0.38 25.64 -9.91
C MET A 323 -1.65 26.44 -9.58
N PRO A 324 -2.27 26.24 -8.40
CA PRO A 324 -3.42 27.05 -8.00
C PRO A 324 -3.01 28.50 -7.79
N PRO A 325 -3.96 29.46 -7.95
CA PRO A 325 -3.72 30.84 -7.62
C PRO A 325 -3.35 31.01 -6.14
N THR A 326 -2.26 31.74 -5.86
CA THR A 326 -1.73 31.95 -4.51
C THR A 326 -2.52 32.99 -3.68
N SER A 327 -3.36 33.80 -4.32
CA SER A 327 -4.14 34.82 -3.63
C SER A 327 -5.28 34.20 -2.83
N THR A 328 -5.05 33.89 -1.57
CA THR A 328 -6.10 33.76 -0.56
C THR A 328 -6.68 35.14 -0.30
N SER A 329 -7.71 35.53 -1.06
CA SER A 329 -8.54 36.66 -0.65
C SER A 329 -9.12 36.31 0.73
N SER A 330 -8.73 37.05 1.75
CA SER A 330 -9.13 36.90 3.16
C SER A 330 -10.63 37.00 3.44
N ALA A 331 -11.46 37.06 2.39
CA ALA A 331 -12.91 37.17 2.44
C ALA A 331 -13.66 35.89 2.03
N GLN A 332 -12.97 34.74 1.85
CA GLN A 332 -13.65 33.52 1.45
C GLN A 332 -14.37 32.90 2.63
N LYS A 333 -15.70 33.03 2.65
CA LYS A 333 -16.60 32.45 3.65
C LYS A 333 -16.43 30.92 3.62
N THR A 334 -16.03 30.33 4.72
CA THR A 334 -15.94 28.85 4.82
C THR A 334 -17.32 28.25 4.56
N MET A 335 -17.40 27.32 3.62
CA MET A 335 -18.64 26.61 3.31
C MET A 335 -19.00 25.67 4.47
N PRO A 336 -20.29 25.58 4.85
CA PRO A 336 -20.73 24.58 5.82
C PRO A 336 -20.42 23.16 5.33
N ARG A 337 -19.88 22.29 6.19
CA ARG A 337 -19.46 20.94 5.84
C ARG A 337 -20.17 19.89 6.68
N GLU A 338 -20.35 18.69 6.09
CA GLU A 338 -20.61 17.46 6.82
C GLU A 338 -19.35 16.61 6.75
N VAL A 339 -18.67 16.40 7.88
CA VAL A 339 -17.40 15.67 7.95
C VAL A 339 -17.62 14.31 8.61
N VAL A 340 -17.36 13.24 7.87
CA VAL A 340 -17.42 11.86 8.36
C VAL A 340 -15.99 11.33 8.53
N PHE A 341 -15.58 11.16 9.77
CA PHE A 341 -14.30 10.54 10.08
C PHE A 341 -14.47 9.02 10.17
N VAL A 342 -13.61 8.29 9.48
CA VAL A 342 -13.53 6.83 9.55
C VAL A 342 -12.15 6.45 10.02
N ILE A 343 -12.04 5.72 11.12
CA ILE A 343 -10.77 5.29 11.69
C ILE A 343 -10.68 3.77 11.78
N ASP A 344 -9.60 3.25 11.23
CA ASP A 344 -9.21 1.86 11.36
C ASP A 344 -8.61 1.56 12.73
N THR A 345 -9.08 0.51 13.35
CA THR A 345 -8.57 -0.03 14.62
C THR A 345 -8.29 -1.52 14.54
N SER A 346 -7.96 -2.01 13.33
CA SER A 346 -7.55 -3.39 13.09
C SER A 346 -6.20 -3.73 13.74
N GLY A 347 -5.86 -5.01 13.78
CA GLY A 347 -4.62 -5.49 14.39
C GLY A 347 -3.36 -4.91 13.76
N SER A 348 -3.33 -4.67 12.44
CA SER A 348 -2.21 -4.05 11.71
C SER A 348 -1.93 -2.61 12.16
N MET A 349 -2.98 -1.89 12.61
CA MET A 349 -2.83 -0.55 13.20
C MET A 349 -2.16 -0.54 14.58
N GLY A 350 -1.81 -1.71 15.14
CA GLY A 350 -1.18 -1.83 16.46
C GLY A 350 0.18 -1.13 16.53
N GLY A 351 0.52 -0.59 17.70
CA GLY A 351 1.78 0.12 17.93
C GLY A 351 1.73 1.60 17.55
N THR A 352 2.71 2.06 16.77
CA THR A 352 2.85 3.48 16.39
C THR A 352 1.74 3.96 15.44
N SER A 353 1.22 3.08 14.59
CA SER A 353 0.19 3.42 13.61
C SER A 353 -1.10 3.94 14.26
N LEU A 354 -1.62 3.24 15.29
CA LEU A 354 -2.81 3.71 16.00
C LEU A 354 -2.55 5.02 16.76
N SER A 355 -1.35 5.21 17.31
CA SER A 355 -0.98 6.46 17.96
C SER A 355 -0.98 7.64 17.00
N GLN A 356 -0.45 7.44 15.78
CA GLN A 356 -0.48 8.42 14.69
C GLN A 356 -1.92 8.72 14.28
N ALA A 357 -2.76 7.68 14.09
CA ALA A 357 -4.16 7.83 13.71
C ALA A 357 -4.98 8.59 14.75
N LYS A 358 -4.80 8.30 16.04
CA LYS A 358 -5.45 9.02 17.14
C LYS A 358 -5.02 10.49 17.18
N ALA A 359 -3.74 10.77 17.03
CA ALA A 359 -3.22 12.13 17.01
C ALA A 359 -3.77 12.91 15.79
N ALA A 360 -3.77 12.30 14.60
CA ALA A 360 -4.34 12.86 13.38
C ALA A 360 -5.82 13.20 13.55
N LEU A 361 -6.60 12.24 14.06
CA LEU A 361 -8.05 12.43 14.26
C LEU A 361 -8.36 13.45 15.35
N SER A 362 -7.58 13.52 16.42
CA SER A 362 -7.75 14.53 17.48
C SER A 362 -7.50 15.96 16.96
N LEU A 363 -6.46 16.15 16.13
CA LEU A 363 -6.21 17.41 15.43
C LEU A 363 -7.36 17.75 14.48
N ALA A 364 -7.88 16.75 13.76
CA ALA A 364 -9.01 16.88 12.88
C ALA A 364 -10.25 17.41 13.60
N LEU A 365 -10.62 16.79 14.69
CA LEU A 365 -11.77 17.18 15.51
C LEU A 365 -11.62 18.59 16.07
N ALA A 366 -10.42 19.00 16.46
CA ALA A 366 -10.15 20.33 16.99
C ALA A 366 -10.34 21.47 15.97
N ARG A 367 -10.29 21.16 14.66
CA ARG A 367 -10.48 22.15 13.58
C ARG A 367 -11.93 22.31 13.12
N LEU A 368 -12.86 21.51 13.63
CA LEU A 368 -14.28 21.65 13.33
C LEU A 368 -14.83 22.94 13.93
N THR A 369 -15.69 23.61 13.18
CA THR A 369 -16.37 24.84 13.58
C THR A 369 -17.83 24.56 13.92
N SER A 370 -18.50 25.49 14.58
CA SER A 370 -19.94 25.38 14.88
C SER A 370 -20.83 25.31 13.63
N ASN A 371 -20.32 25.67 12.46
CA ASN A 371 -21.03 25.54 11.18
C ASN A 371 -20.95 24.14 10.59
N ASP A 372 -20.02 23.32 11.06
CA ASP A 372 -19.82 21.96 10.59
C ASP A 372 -20.75 20.98 11.32
N THR A 373 -21.13 19.92 10.64
CA THR A 373 -21.69 18.70 11.24
C THR A 373 -20.68 17.56 11.08
N PHE A 374 -20.62 16.64 12.04
CA PHE A 374 -19.70 15.54 11.95
C PHE A 374 -20.25 14.23 12.52
N ASN A 375 -19.63 13.14 12.09
CA ASN A 375 -19.75 11.83 12.73
C ASN A 375 -18.36 11.16 12.76
N LEU A 376 -18.23 10.15 13.62
CA LEU A 376 -17.04 9.32 13.73
C LEU A 376 -17.46 7.86 13.65
N ILE A 377 -16.80 7.11 12.77
CA ILE A 377 -17.01 5.69 12.56
C ILE A 377 -15.69 4.97 12.82
N GLN A 378 -15.69 4.08 13.79
CA GLN A 378 -14.58 3.16 14.04
C GLN A 378 -14.86 1.84 13.37
N PHE A 379 -13.84 1.18 12.85
CA PHE A 379 -13.98 -0.18 12.34
C PHE A 379 -12.74 -1.05 12.60
N ASN A 380 -13.02 -2.34 12.69
CA ASN A 380 -12.08 -3.45 12.65
C ASN A 380 -12.84 -4.66 12.04
N SER A 381 -13.02 -5.77 12.74
CA SER A 381 -13.96 -6.84 12.33
C SER A 381 -15.42 -6.40 12.40
N VAL A 382 -15.73 -5.33 13.13
CA VAL A 382 -17.06 -4.73 13.30
C VAL A 382 -17.01 -3.22 13.09
N THR A 383 -18.16 -2.63 12.77
CA THR A 383 -18.27 -1.18 12.54
C THR A 383 -19.10 -0.53 13.64
N HIS A 384 -18.57 0.52 14.27
CA HIS A 384 -19.23 1.31 15.30
C HIS A 384 -19.33 2.79 14.91
N LYS A 385 -20.52 3.36 15.01
CA LYS A 385 -20.75 4.81 14.84
C LYS A 385 -20.84 5.49 16.19
N LEU A 386 -20.17 6.61 16.37
CA LEU A 386 -20.28 7.42 17.58
C LEU A 386 -21.70 8.00 17.72
N TYR A 387 -22.29 8.46 16.60
CA TYR A 387 -23.65 8.93 16.53
C TYR A 387 -24.44 8.20 15.45
N SER A 388 -25.75 8.03 15.63
CA SER A 388 -26.64 7.44 14.60
C SER A 388 -26.66 8.26 13.30
N THR A 389 -26.61 9.61 13.43
CA THR A 389 -26.54 10.61 12.35
C THR A 389 -25.49 11.67 12.68
N ALA A 390 -25.00 12.38 11.66
CA ALA A 390 -24.07 13.50 11.87
C ALA A 390 -24.66 14.55 12.81
N ARG A 391 -23.82 15.09 13.71
CA ARG A 391 -24.19 16.06 14.74
C ARG A 391 -23.41 17.35 14.56
N GLN A 392 -24.03 18.50 14.91
CA GLN A 392 -23.34 19.79 14.90
C GLN A 392 -22.11 19.77 15.81
N ALA A 393 -21.01 20.34 15.34
CA ALA A 393 -19.72 20.36 16.01
C ALA A 393 -19.70 21.38 17.17
N SER A 394 -20.38 21.04 18.27
CA SER A 394 -20.29 21.83 19.51
C SER A 394 -19.05 21.41 20.32
N ARG A 395 -18.56 22.30 21.19
CA ARG A 395 -17.40 22.01 22.05
C ARG A 395 -17.59 20.72 22.86
N SER A 396 -18.78 20.49 23.42
CA SER A 396 -19.06 19.28 24.21
C SER A 396 -18.97 18.02 23.39
N ARG A 397 -19.50 18.03 22.15
CA ARG A 397 -19.45 16.86 21.21
C ARG A 397 -18.05 16.62 20.67
N ILE A 398 -17.27 17.67 20.42
CA ILE A 398 -15.85 17.52 20.05
C ILE A 398 -15.08 16.87 21.21
N HIS A 399 -15.26 17.30 22.46
CA HIS A 399 -14.62 16.67 23.61
C HIS A 399 -15.08 15.22 23.84
N GLU A 400 -16.36 14.92 23.60
CA GLU A 400 -16.88 13.55 23.65
C GLU A 400 -16.18 12.67 22.60
N ALA A 401 -16.08 13.13 21.36
CA ALA A 401 -15.38 12.41 20.28
C ALA A 401 -13.88 12.23 20.59
N GLN A 402 -13.20 13.24 21.12
CA GLN A 402 -11.80 13.15 21.51
C GLN A 402 -11.57 12.11 22.63
N ARG A 403 -12.46 12.06 23.63
CA ARG A 403 -12.42 11.01 24.67
C ARG A 403 -12.65 9.62 24.07
N TYR A 404 -13.61 9.48 23.16
CA TYR A 404 -13.83 8.22 22.45
C TYR A 404 -12.58 7.79 21.70
N VAL A 405 -11.96 8.69 20.92
CA VAL A 405 -10.73 8.43 20.17
C VAL A 405 -9.58 8.00 21.09
N SER A 406 -9.42 8.64 22.24
CA SER A 406 -8.34 8.29 23.18
C SER A 406 -8.45 6.87 23.70
N GLY A 407 -9.68 6.34 23.85
CA GLY A 407 -9.97 5.00 24.34
C GLY A 407 -9.82 3.87 23.28
N LEU A 408 -9.65 4.18 21.99
CA LEU A 408 -9.56 3.19 20.94
C LEU A 408 -8.36 2.25 21.12
N GLN A 409 -8.53 0.98 20.75
CA GLN A 409 -7.48 -0.04 20.81
C GLN A 409 -7.44 -0.81 19.49
N ALA A 410 -6.25 -1.22 19.06
CA ALA A 410 -6.07 -1.99 17.84
C ALA A 410 -6.35 -3.48 18.13
N THR A 411 -7.42 -4.00 17.52
CA THR A 411 -7.86 -5.40 17.68
C THR A 411 -8.63 -5.89 16.45
N GLY A 412 -8.63 -7.18 16.22
CA GLY A 412 -9.45 -7.82 15.16
C GLY A 412 -8.91 -7.64 13.74
N GLY A 413 -9.76 -7.98 12.77
CA GLY A 413 -9.49 -7.88 11.33
C GLY A 413 -9.81 -6.51 10.75
N THR A 414 -9.84 -6.40 9.40
CA THR A 414 -10.01 -5.14 8.66
C THR A 414 -11.17 -5.25 7.67
N GLU A 415 -12.42 -5.21 8.18
CA GLU A 415 -13.62 -5.30 7.36
C GLU A 415 -14.00 -3.94 6.74
N MET A 416 -13.33 -3.55 5.65
CA MET A 416 -13.53 -2.25 5.00
C MET A 416 -14.86 -2.11 4.26
N LEU A 417 -15.38 -3.18 3.66
CA LEU A 417 -16.60 -3.09 2.84
C LEU A 417 -17.84 -2.65 3.65
N PRO A 418 -18.11 -3.21 4.85
CA PRO A 418 -19.22 -2.76 5.69
C PRO A 418 -19.09 -1.30 6.12
N VAL A 419 -17.90 -0.86 6.53
CA VAL A 419 -17.71 0.53 6.98
C VAL A 419 -17.85 1.53 5.84
N LEU A 420 -17.32 1.23 4.65
CA LEU A 420 -17.51 2.08 3.47
C LEU A 420 -18.98 2.19 3.07
N LYS A 421 -19.74 1.09 3.09
CA LYS A 421 -21.19 1.14 2.88
C LYS A 421 -21.87 2.11 3.86
N GLN A 422 -21.49 2.09 5.13
CA GLN A 422 -22.06 2.97 6.14
C GLN A 422 -21.59 4.42 6.00
N ALA A 423 -20.33 4.66 5.67
CA ALA A 423 -19.78 5.99 5.48
C ALA A 423 -20.35 6.69 4.22
N LEU A 424 -20.69 5.92 3.20
CA LEU A 424 -21.24 6.42 1.94
C LEU A 424 -22.77 6.65 1.98
N VAL A 425 -23.47 6.22 3.02
CA VAL A 425 -24.90 6.53 3.17
C VAL A 425 -25.05 8.01 3.46
N HIS A 426 -25.63 8.74 2.52
CA HIS A 426 -26.05 10.13 2.72
C HIS A 426 -27.47 10.13 3.31
N MET A 427 -27.60 10.68 4.51
CA MET A 427 -28.91 10.98 5.07
C MET A 427 -29.13 12.49 4.94
N PRO A 428 -29.95 12.96 4.00
CA PRO A 428 -30.21 14.38 3.86
C PRO A 428 -30.81 14.90 5.17
N ASN A 429 -30.15 15.88 5.78
CA ASN A 429 -30.73 16.64 6.88
C ASN A 429 -31.88 17.47 6.32
N HIS A 430 -33.01 17.49 7.01
CA HIS A 430 -34.21 18.26 6.64
C HIS A 430 -34.02 19.79 6.69
N GLU A 431 -32.85 20.27 7.07
CA GLU A 431 -32.49 21.69 6.97
C GLU A 431 -31.87 21.96 5.60
N ASN A 432 -32.56 22.78 4.80
CA ASN A 432 -32.29 23.13 3.39
C ASN A 432 -30.93 23.83 3.10
N ALA A 433 -29.88 23.59 3.87
CA ALA A 433 -28.56 24.14 3.62
C ALA A 433 -27.67 23.12 2.92
N TYR A 434 -27.26 23.41 1.68
CA TYR A 434 -26.23 22.65 0.98
C TYR A 434 -24.96 22.59 1.85
N ARG A 435 -24.51 21.38 2.18
CA ARG A 435 -23.27 21.14 2.92
C ARG A 435 -22.34 20.28 2.06
N LEU A 436 -21.10 20.72 1.94
CA LEU A 436 -20.08 19.89 1.27
C LEU A 436 -19.77 18.68 2.15
N ARG A 437 -20.09 17.50 1.67
CA ARG A 437 -19.83 16.25 2.40
C ARG A 437 -18.43 15.77 2.15
N GLN A 438 -17.67 15.55 3.24
CA GLN A 438 -16.27 15.14 3.22
C GLN A 438 -16.10 13.88 4.08
N ILE A 439 -15.55 12.82 3.50
CA ILE A 439 -15.24 11.57 4.21
C ILE A 439 -13.72 11.50 4.35
N ILE A 440 -13.22 11.39 5.57
CA ILE A 440 -11.80 11.27 5.89
C ILE A 440 -11.54 9.88 6.42
N PHE A 441 -10.86 9.07 5.62
CA PHE A 441 -10.63 7.65 5.88
C PHE A 441 -9.19 7.42 6.34
N ILE A 442 -9.01 7.03 7.61
CA ILE A 442 -7.70 6.90 8.28
C ILE A 442 -7.41 5.41 8.49
N THR A 443 -6.43 4.84 7.80
CA THR A 443 -6.09 3.41 7.82
C THR A 443 -4.69 3.18 7.24
N ASP A 444 -4.12 2.00 7.43
CA ASP A 444 -2.97 1.53 6.67
C ASP A 444 -3.35 0.95 5.29
N GLY A 445 -4.66 0.72 5.05
CA GLY A 445 -5.21 0.24 3.78
C GLY A 445 -4.81 -1.18 3.38
N LEU A 446 -4.31 -1.97 4.32
CA LEU A 446 -3.77 -3.31 4.06
C LEU A 446 -4.89 -4.35 3.88
N VAL A 447 -5.57 -4.33 2.72
CA VAL A 447 -6.64 -5.27 2.33
C VAL A 447 -6.34 -5.93 0.99
N GLY A 448 -6.93 -7.10 0.75
CA GLY A 448 -6.74 -7.86 -0.48
C GLY A 448 -7.88 -7.73 -1.50
N ASN A 449 -9.05 -7.21 -1.10
CA ASN A 449 -10.27 -7.11 -1.92
C ASN A 449 -10.53 -5.70 -2.48
N GLU A 450 -9.47 -5.00 -2.89
CA GLU A 450 -9.51 -3.59 -3.35
C GLU A 450 -10.54 -3.36 -4.46
N GLU A 451 -10.68 -4.29 -5.42
CA GLU A 451 -11.63 -4.17 -6.55
C GLU A 451 -13.08 -4.01 -6.09
N ALA A 452 -13.49 -4.76 -5.06
CA ALA A 452 -14.84 -4.65 -4.49
C ALA A 452 -15.07 -3.30 -3.80
N LEU A 453 -14.03 -2.76 -3.14
CA LEU A 453 -14.05 -1.46 -2.48
C LEU A 453 -14.14 -0.33 -3.51
N PHE A 454 -13.36 -0.40 -4.58
CA PHE A 454 -13.39 0.57 -5.69
C PHE A 454 -14.75 0.60 -6.38
N THR A 455 -15.32 -0.58 -6.69
CA THR A 455 -16.66 -0.68 -7.27
C THR A 455 -17.71 -0.02 -6.38
N LEU A 456 -17.63 -0.21 -5.06
CA LEU A 456 -18.56 0.42 -4.11
C LEU A 456 -18.39 1.94 -4.09
N LEU A 457 -17.14 2.43 -4.01
CA LEU A 457 -16.83 3.87 -4.02
C LEU A 457 -17.38 4.52 -5.29
N GLN A 458 -17.03 4.03 -6.47
CA GLN A 458 -17.47 4.57 -7.74
C GLN A 458 -19.00 4.65 -7.89
N ARG A 459 -19.73 3.68 -7.33
CA ARG A 459 -21.21 3.62 -7.41
C ARG A 459 -21.93 4.49 -6.39
N LYS A 460 -21.28 4.84 -5.27
CA LYS A 460 -21.97 5.40 -4.09
C LYS A 460 -21.37 6.70 -3.57
N ILE A 461 -20.27 7.19 -4.18
CA ILE A 461 -19.58 8.39 -3.68
C ILE A 461 -20.40 9.67 -3.90
N ASP A 462 -21.23 9.69 -4.95
CA ASP A 462 -22.06 10.83 -5.35
C ASP A 462 -21.25 12.15 -5.36
N ASP A 463 -21.76 13.20 -4.73
CA ASP A 463 -21.09 14.50 -4.58
C ASP A 463 -20.16 14.59 -3.36
N SER A 464 -19.96 13.48 -2.63
CA SER A 464 -19.06 13.46 -1.48
C SER A 464 -17.61 13.54 -1.93
N ARG A 465 -16.77 14.19 -1.12
CA ARG A 465 -15.30 14.19 -1.30
C ARG A 465 -14.68 13.15 -0.39
N PHE A 466 -13.78 12.33 -0.92
CA PHE A 466 -13.17 11.23 -0.18
C PHE A 466 -11.66 11.45 -0.02
N PHE A 467 -11.23 11.65 1.21
CA PHE A 467 -9.84 11.88 1.55
C PHE A 467 -9.30 10.67 2.31
N THR A 468 -8.10 10.24 1.97
CA THR A 468 -7.45 9.12 2.64
C THR A 468 -6.21 9.59 3.39
N VAL A 469 -6.05 9.07 4.60
CA VAL A 469 -4.87 9.27 5.44
C VAL A 469 -4.23 7.92 5.66
N GLY A 470 -3.15 7.65 4.96
CA GLY A 470 -2.38 6.41 5.08
C GLY A 470 -1.41 6.50 6.23
N ILE A 471 -1.57 5.60 7.18
CA ILE A 471 -0.82 5.60 8.45
C ILE A 471 0.18 4.45 8.46
N GLY A 472 1.31 4.66 9.13
CA GLY A 472 2.31 3.63 9.39
C GLY A 472 3.46 3.62 8.39
N SER A 473 4.35 2.62 8.53
CA SER A 473 5.63 2.57 7.79
C SER A 473 5.50 2.11 6.34
N ALA A 474 4.41 1.42 5.99
CA ALA A 474 4.19 0.85 4.65
C ALA A 474 2.70 0.73 4.30
N PRO A 475 1.94 1.84 4.25
CA PRO A 475 0.53 1.78 3.91
C PRO A 475 0.32 1.41 2.44
N ASN A 476 -0.85 0.82 2.13
CA ASN A 476 -1.23 0.49 0.76
C ASN A 476 -1.52 1.78 -0.06
N GLY A 477 -0.48 2.40 -0.58
CA GLY A 477 -0.57 3.66 -1.33
C GLY A 477 -1.47 3.57 -2.57
N HIS A 478 -1.56 2.39 -3.22
CA HIS A 478 -2.46 2.18 -4.36
C HIS A 478 -3.93 2.34 -3.94
N PHE A 479 -4.37 1.58 -2.91
CA PHE A 479 -5.74 1.68 -2.42
C PHE A 479 -6.08 3.12 -2.00
N MET A 480 -5.20 3.74 -1.22
CA MET A 480 -5.40 5.10 -0.71
C MET A 480 -5.58 6.13 -1.81
N ARG A 481 -4.69 6.12 -2.81
CA ARG A 481 -4.69 7.08 -3.90
C ARG A 481 -5.91 6.91 -4.81
N LYS A 482 -6.23 5.65 -5.17
CA LYS A 482 -7.40 5.35 -6.00
C LYS A 482 -8.71 5.69 -5.32
N ALA A 483 -8.86 5.36 -4.03
CA ALA A 483 -10.05 5.70 -3.27
C ALA A 483 -10.27 7.22 -3.21
N ALA A 484 -9.20 7.99 -2.95
CA ALA A 484 -9.25 9.44 -2.96
C ALA A 484 -9.57 9.99 -4.36
N GLN A 485 -8.97 9.45 -5.42
CA GLN A 485 -9.23 9.86 -6.81
C GLN A 485 -10.71 9.72 -7.19
N PHE A 486 -11.36 8.60 -6.87
CA PHE A 486 -12.78 8.41 -7.16
C PHE A 486 -13.68 9.42 -6.43
N GLY A 487 -13.30 9.84 -5.25
CA GLY A 487 -13.99 10.87 -4.48
C GLY A 487 -13.45 12.29 -4.70
N LYS A 488 -12.69 12.56 -5.77
CA LYS A 488 -12.12 13.89 -6.08
C LYS A 488 -11.36 14.53 -4.91
N GLY A 489 -10.88 13.73 -3.98
CA GLY A 489 -10.08 14.13 -2.83
C GLY A 489 -8.61 13.81 -3.02
N THR A 490 -7.85 13.84 -1.92
CA THR A 490 -6.40 13.62 -1.94
C THR A 490 -5.97 12.56 -0.93
N PHE A 491 -4.81 11.95 -1.19
CA PHE A 491 -4.14 11.01 -0.31
C PHE A 491 -3.06 11.74 0.49
N THR A 492 -3.10 11.57 1.82
CA THR A 492 -2.06 12.06 2.74
C THR A 492 -1.34 10.87 3.37
N TYR A 493 -0.02 10.80 3.24
CA TYR A 493 0.80 9.77 3.88
C TYR A 493 1.44 10.29 5.17
N ILE A 494 1.33 9.51 6.26
CA ILE A 494 1.94 9.80 7.56
C ILE A 494 2.80 8.58 7.96
N GLY A 495 4.11 8.68 7.77
CA GLY A 495 5.07 7.62 8.08
C GLY A 495 5.60 7.68 9.52
N SER A 496 5.51 8.82 10.18
CA SER A 496 6.07 9.06 11.51
C SER A 496 5.16 9.92 12.37
N THR A 497 5.20 9.73 13.70
CA THR A 497 4.44 10.54 14.66
C THR A 497 4.84 12.02 14.64
N ALA A 498 6.09 12.31 14.28
CA ALA A 498 6.59 13.68 14.17
C ALA A 498 5.94 14.48 13.03
N GLU A 499 5.45 13.80 11.98
CA GLU A 499 4.85 14.43 10.80
C GLU A 499 3.35 14.70 10.95
N VAL A 500 2.69 14.06 11.92
CA VAL A 500 1.22 14.07 12.06
C VAL A 500 0.67 15.50 12.05
N GLN A 501 1.21 16.38 12.90
CA GLN A 501 0.70 17.74 13.02
C GLN A 501 0.84 18.53 11.72
N GLU A 502 1.98 18.45 11.07
CA GLU A 502 2.25 19.17 9.83
C GLU A 502 1.36 18.67 8.68
N LYS A 503 1.36 17.33 8.45
CA LYS A 503 0.59 16.73 7.35
C LYS A 503 -0.93 16.88 7.56
N MET A 504 -1.41 16.77 8.79
CA MET A 504 -2.83 17.01 9.08
C MET A 504 -3.22 18.48 8.93
N ASN A 505 -2.40 19.42 9.35
CA ASN A 505 -2.66 20.84 9.12
C ASN A 505 -2.77 21.15 7.62
N ARG A 506 -1.90 20.58 6.78
CA ARG A 506 -1.95 20.74 5.34
C ARG A 506 -3.23 20.14 4.75
N LEU A 507 -3.61 18.93 5.18
CA LEU A 507 -4.85 18.30 4.74
C LEU A 507 -6.05 19.18 5.06
N PHE A 508 -6.10 19.76 6.27
CA PHE A 508 -7.23 20.62 6.65
C PHE A 508 -7.30 21.93 5.87
N LEU A 509 -6.17 22.52 5.51
CA LEU A 509 -6.17 23.69 4.61
C LEU A 509 -6.84 23.34 3.26
N LYS A 510 -6.61 22.16 2.72
CA LYS A 510 -7.29 21.66 1.50
C LYS A 510 -8.79 21.46 1.73
N LEU A 511 -9.16 20.83 2.85
CA LEU A 511 -10.56 20.54 3.21
C LEU A 511 -11.40 21.82 3.43
N GLU A 512 -10.77 22.85 4.02
CA GLU A 512 -11.42 24.11 4.36
C GLU A 512 -11.55 25.06 3.15
N HIS A 513 -10.62 24.94 2.20
CA HIS A 513 -10.52 25.87 1.05
C HIS A 513 -10.23 25.13 -0.25
N PRO A 514 -11.22 24.43 -0.87
CA PRO A 514 -11.03 23.93 -2.22
C PRO A 514 -10.79 25.12 -3.18
N ALA A 515 -9.68 25.07 -3.94
CA ALA A 515 -9.27 26.19 -4.80
C ALA A 515 -10.17 26.29 -6.03
N LEU A 516 -10.39 25.15 -6.73
CA LEU A 516 -11.25 25.08 -7.91
C LEU A 516 -11.98 23.72 -7.95
N THR A 517 -13.26 23.77 -8.31
CA THR A 517 -14.10 22.59 -8.54
C THR A 517 -14.61 22.56 -9.97
N ASN A 518 -15.07 21.40 -10.44
CA ASN A 518 -15.64 21.22 -11.78
C ASN A 518 -14.70 21.73 -12.89
N ILE A 519 -13.45 21.28 -12.84
CA ILE A 519 -12.42 21.69 -13.80
C ILE A 519 -12.69 21.05 -15.15
N THR A 520 -12.61 21.85 -16.22
CA THR A 520 -12.61 21.40 -17.61
C THR A 520 -11.43 21.98 -18.37
N ILE A 521 -10.97 21.26 -19.38
CA ILE A 521 -9.81 21.63 -20.20
C ILE A 521 -10.21 21.55 -21.68
N GLN A 522 -9.95 22.62 -22.43
CA GLN A 522 -10.27 22.74 -23.83
C GLN A 522 -9.04 23.18 -24.62
N ALA A 523 -8.93 22.75 -25.87
CA ALA A 523 -7.77 22.97 -26.73
C ALA A 523 -8.10 23.92 -27.91
N GLY A 524 -8.87 24.97 -27.71
CA GLY A 524 -9.34 25.86 -28.78
C GLY A 524 -10.16 25.08 -29.80
N GLU A 525 -9.78 25.13 -31.09
CA GLU A 525 -10.44 24.40 -32.18
C GLU A 525 -9.98 22.94 -32.30
N SER A 526 -8.91 22.53 -31.60
CA SER A 526 -8.38 21.19 -31.60
C SER A 526 -9.08 20.34 -30.53
N THR A 527 -9.09 19.01 -30.72
CA THR A 527 -9.58 18.05 -29.72
C THR A 527 -8.43 17.27 -29.13
N PHE A 528 -8.50 16.98 -27.84
CA PHE A 528 -7.64 15.98 -27.24
C PHE A 528 -8.30 14.60 -27.37
N ASP A 529 -7.54 13.62 -27.84
CA ASP A 529 -8.03 12.25 -27.91
C ASP A 529 -8.21 11.64 -26.51
N ASP A 530 -7.31 12.00 -25.60
CA ASP A 530 -7.34 11.56 -24.20
C ASP A 530 -6.87 12.68 -23.25
N ILE A 531 -7.59 12.85 -22.14
CA ILE A 531 -7.22 13.70 -21.00
C ILE A 531 -7.16 12.82 -19.76
N LEU A 532 -6.03 12.78 -19.08
CA LEU A 532 -5.79 11.92 -17.92
C LEU A 532 -5.25 12.71 -16.73
N PRO A 533 -5.73 12.45 -15.49
CA PRO A 533 -6.73 11.46 -15.11
C PRO A 533 -8.16 11.85 -15.55
N ASN A 534 -9.03 10.85 -15.66
CA ASN A 534 -10.45 11.07 -15.94
C ASN A 534 -11.29 10.28 -14.92
N PRO A 535 -12.16 10.96 -14.13
CA PRO A 535 -12.43 12.39 -14.11
C PRO A 535 -11.24 13.23 -13.61
N LEU A 536 -11.20 14.52 -14.03
CA LEU A 536 -10.25 15.46 -13.49
C LEU A 536 -10.56 15.71 -12.00
N PRO A 537 -9.53 15.70 -11.10
CA PRO A 537 -9.74 16.01 -9.70
C PRO A 537 -10.09 17.48 -9.48
N ASP A 538 -10.66 17.80 -8.32
CA ASP A 538 -10.72 19.18 -7.86
C ASP A 538 -9.30 19.69 -7.58
N LEU A 539 -9.06 21.00 -7.77
CA LEU A 539 -7.80 21.63 -7.42
C LEU A 539 -7.87 22.15 -5.99
N TYR A 540 -6.95 21.70 -5.17
CA TYR A 540 -6.85 22.11 -3.78
C TYR A 540 -5.74 23.14 -3.58
N HIS A 541 -5.88 23.98 -2.54
CA HIS A 541 -4.88 25.00 -2.25
C HIS A 541 -3.50 24.38 -2.02
N GLY A 542 -2.49 24.91 -2.73
CA GLY A 542 -1.10 24.40 -2.64
C GLY A 542 -0.84 23.10 -3.39
N GLU A 543 -1.82 22.52 -4.07
CA GLU A 543 -1.70 21.26 -4.81
C GLU A 543 -1.82 21.53 -6.33
N PRO A 544 -0.82 21.14 -7.15
CA PRO A 544 -0.90 21.34 -8.58
C PRO A 544 -1.87 20.35 -9.23
N LEU A 545 -2.56 20.76 -10.26
CA LEU A 545 -3.23 19.87 -11.18
C LEU A 545 -2.23 19.36 -12.21
N THR A 546 -1.99 18.05 -12.25
CA THR A 546 -1.18 17.41 -13.27
C THR A 546 -2.07 16.66 -14.25
N VAL A 547 -1.89 16.91 -15.54
CA VAL A 547 -2.72 16.32 -16.60
C VAL A 547 -1.83 15.85 -17.74
N ALA A 548 -2.06 14.63 -18.21
CA ALA A 548 -1.44 14.08 -19.40
C ALA A 548 -2.45 14.05 -20.56
N PHE A 549 -2.01 14.45 -21.74
CA PHE A 549 -2.84 14.52 -22.93
C PHE A 549 -2.21 13.73 -24.07
N ARG A 550 -3.04 13.24 -24.98
CA ARG A 550 -2.62 12.77 -26.29
C ARG A 550 -3.38 13.55 -27.36
N THR A 551 -2.67 13.93 -28.41
CA THR A 551 -3.26 14.62 -29.58
C THR A 551 -2.48 14.31 -30.84
N THR A 552 -3.15 14.36 -31.98
CA THR A 552 -2.51 14.24 -33.30
C THR A 552 -1.97 15.59 -33.78
N ALA A 553 -2.56 16.71 -33.32
CA ALA A 553 -2.13 18.06 -33.67
C ALA A 553 -1.93 18.90 -32.40
N LEU A 554 -0.74 19.48 -32.24
CA LEU A 554 -0.44 20.33 -31.09
C LEU A 554 -1.24 21.64 -31.18
N PRO A 555 -2.15 21.92 -30.23
CA PRO A 555 -2.87 23.19 -30.21
C PRO A 555 -1.94 24.34 -29.85
N SER A 556 -2.28 25.58 -30.25
CA SER A 556 -1.50 26.77 -29.88
C SER A 556 -1.65 27.13 -28.40
N SER A 557 -2.80 26.81 -27.81
CA SER A 557 -3.11 27.10 -26.41
C SER A 557 -4.10 26.10 -25.81
N ILE A 558 -4.14 26.04 -24.50
CA ILE A 558 -5.11 25.30 -23.71
C ILE A 558 -5.86 26.26 -22.79
N THR A 559 -7.19 26.20 -22.81
CA THR A 559 -8.06 26.96 -21.91
C THR A 559 -8.56 26.03 -20.79
N ILE A 560 -8.37 26.44 -19.54
CA ILE A 560 -8.75 25.71 -18.34
C ILE A 560 -9.83 26.52 -17.65
N THR A 561 -10.98 25.93 -17.39
CA THR A 561 -12.08 26.57 -16.65
C THR A 561 -12.43 25.79 -15.40
N GLY A 562 -13.07 26.45 -14.43
CA GLY A 562 -13.51 25.85 -13.18
C GLY A 562 -14.37 26.80 -12.35
N LYS A 563 -14.77 26.35 -11.16
CA LYS A 563 -15.51 27.16 -10.18
C LYS A 563 -14.69 27.39 -8.94
N GLN A 564 -14.55 28.63 -8.52
CA GLN A 564 -13.99 29.04 -7.24
C GLN A 564 -15.15 29.51 -6.31
N GLY A 565 -15.69 28.60 -5.52
CA GLY A 565 -16.98 28.79 -4.89
C GLY A 565 -18.07 28.96 -5.95
N ASP A 566 -18.77 30.11 -5.94
CA ASP A 566 -19.81 30.46 -6.94
C ASP A 566 -19.26 31.24 -8.17
N ARG A 567 -17.97 31.58 -8.17
CA ARG A 567 -17.35 32.36 -9.25
C ARG A 567 -16.78 31.46 -10.31
N HIS A 568 -17.02 31.80 -11.59
CA HIS A 568 -16.34 31.19 -12.73
C HIS A 568 -14.87 31.66 -12.74
N TRP A 569 -13.95 30.70 -12.97
CA TRP A 569 -12.52 30.95 -13.13
C TRP A 569 -12.06 30.37 -14.46
N GLU A 570 -11.21 31.11 -15.16
CA GLU A 570 -10.67 30.71 -16.43
C GLU A 570 -9.22 31.18 -16.58
N THR A 571 -8.39 30.36 -17.22
CA THR A 571 -7.04 30.72 -17.64
C THR A 571 -6.68 30.06 -18.96
N THR A 572 -5.88 30.75 -19.77
CA THR A 572 -5.36 30.20 -21.04
C THR A 572 -3.84 30.08 -20.96
N GLN A 573 -3.33 28.91 -21.29
CA GLN A 573 -1.89 28.61 -21.32
C GLN A 573 -1.43 28.41 -22.75
N SER A 574 -0.45 29.22 -23.21
CA SER A 574 0.22 29.04 -24.50
C SER A 574 1.07 27.75 -24.50
N LEU A 575 1.04 27.02 -25.60
CA LEU A 575 1.85 25.81 -25.84
C LEU A 575 3.01 26.06 -26.81
N ILE A 576 3.18 27.29 -27.33
CA ILE A 576 4.20 27.63 -28.34
C ILE A 576 5.62 27.35 -27.77
N ASP A 577 5.82 27.61 -26.49
CA ASP A 577 7.09 27.43 -25.80
C ASP A 577 7.20 26.13 -25.00
N ALA A 578 6.34 25.16 -25.27
CA ALA A 578 6.33 23.88 -24.57
C ALA A 578 7.67 23.12 -24.77
N LYS A 579 8.34 22.77 -23.68
CA LYS A 579 9.67 22.16 -23.73
C LYS A 579 9.61 20.66 -24.01
N PRO A 580 10.37 20.14 -24.99
CA PRO A 580 10.44 18.71 -25.24
C PRO A 580 11.08 17.99 -24.05
N ARG A 581 10.48 16.86 -23.62
CA ARG A 581 10.99 15.98 -22.55
C ARG A 581 10.66 14.53 -22.87
N ARG A 582 11.57 13.65 -22.53
CA ARG A 582 11.37 12.19 -22.64
C ARG A 582 10.60 11.68 -21.43
N GLY A 583 9.81 10.62 -21.64
CA GLY A 583 9.09 9.91 -20.58
C GLY A 583 7.63 10.30 -20.42
N ILE A 584 7.16 11.34 -21.13
CA ILE A 584 5.75 11.77 -21.10
C ILE A 584 4.85 10.69 -21.70
N THR A 585 5.27 10.11 -22.82
CA THR A 585 4.56 9.01 -23.51
C THR A 585 4.37 7.80 -22.58
N VAL A 586 5.42 7.41 -21.87
CA VAL A 586 5.40 6.31 -20.91
C VAL A 586 4.46 6.62 -19.74
N HIS A 587 4.50 7.84 -19.23
CA HIS A 587 3.61 8.30 -18.17
C HIS A 587 2.13 8.29 -18.62
N TRP A 588 1.84 8.86 -19.80
CA TRP A 588 0.50 8.84 -20.38
C TRP A 588 -0.01 7.40 -20.56
N ALA A 589 0.81 6.53 -21.16
CA ALA A 589 0.44 5.13 -21.40
C ALA A 589 0.14 4.40 -20.09
N ARG A 590 0.92 4.64 -19.03
CA ARG A 590 0.67 4.08 -17.70
C ARG A 590 -0.66 4.56 -17.11
N GLN A 591 -0.95 5.85 -17.22
CA GLN A 591 -2.23 6.40 -16.76
C GLN A 591 -3.41 5.86 -17.57
N LYS A 592 -3.26 5.72 -18.90
CA LYS A 592 -4.29 5.15 -19.78
C LYS A 592 -4.58 3.68 -19.45
N ILE A 593 -3.54 2.88 -19.21
CA ILE A 593 -3.70 1.50 -18.72
C ILE A 593 -4.48 1.47 -17.41
N SER A 594 -4.14 2.38 -16.48
CA SER A 594 -4.85 2.47 -15.19
C SER A 594 -6.33 2.83 -15.37
N GLN A 595 -6.65 3.78 -16.26
CA GLN A 595 -8.03 4.14 -16.60
C GLN A 595 -8.80 2.98 -17.21
N LEU A 596 -8.21 2.27 -18.19
CA LEU A 596 -8.83 1.09 -18.80
C LEU A 596 -9.09 -0.03 -17.79
N MET A 597 -8.19 -0.22 -16.83
CA MET A 597 -8.38 -1.16 -15.73
C MET A 597 -9.56 -0.77 -14.83
N ASP A 598 -9.72 0.53 -14.53
CA ASP A 598 -10.86 1.03 -13.75
C ASP A 598 -12.19 0.83 -14.49
N GLN A 599 -12.22 1.11 -15.81
CA GLN A 599 -13.40 0.90 -16.67
C GLN A 599 -13.78 -0.58 -16.78
N GLN A 600 -12.79 -1.48 -16.93
CA GLN A 600 -13.01 -2.93 -16.96
C GLN A 600 -13.74 -3.45 -15.71
N THR A 601 -13.57 -2.80 -14.57
CA THR A 601 -14.22 -3.20 -13.32
C THR A 601 -15.72 -2.85 -13.32
N GLN A 602 -16.15 -1.88 -14.12
CA GLN A 602 -17.52 -1.35 -14.17
C GLN A 602 -18.38 -1.97 -15.28
N GLU A 603 -17.78 -2.36 -16.38
CA GLU A 603 -18.48 -2.75 -17.60
C GLU A 603 -18.49 -4.27 -17.82
N ASN A 604 -19.48 -4.72 -18.61
CA ASN A 604 -19.67 -6.15 -18.89
C ASN A 604 -18.70 -6.72 -19.94
N ASP A 605 -18.10 -5.86 -20.78
CA ASP A 605 -17.20 -6.28 -21.85
C ASP A 605 -15.72 -6.30 -21.41
N LYS A 606 -15.42 -7.19 -20.47
CA LYS A 606 -14.06 -7.35 -19.92
C LYS A 606 -13.01 -7.76 -20.96
N ALA A 607 -13.42 -8.40 -22.06
CA ALA A 607 -12.50 -8.92 -23.07
C ALA A 607 -11.93 -7.78 -23.93
N LEU A 608 -12.76 -6.81 -24.32
CA LEU A 608 -12.35 -5.65 -25.13
C LEU A 608 -11.34 -4.78 -24.38
N PHE A 609 -11.63 -4.47 -23.10
CA PHE A 609 -10.69 -3.72 -22.26
C PHE A 609 -9.38 -4.45 -22.06
N ARG A 610 -9.44 -5.78 -21.84
CA ARG A 610 -8.23 -6.60 -21.72
C ARG A 610 -7.34 -6.48 -22.96
N GLN A 611 -7.91 -6.60 -24.16
CA GLN A 611 -7.14 -6.50 -25.40
C GLN A 611 -6.52 -5.11 -25.54
N SER A 612 -7.29 -4.04 -25.33
CA SER A 612 -6.80 -2.65 -25.38
C SER A 612 -5.63 -2.41 -24.41
N ILE A 613 -5.69 -2.97 -23.19
CA ILE A 613 -4.61 -2.88 -22.21
C ILE A 613 -3.36 -3.64 -22.70
N VAL A 614 -3.54 -4.84 -23.25
CA VAL A 614 -2.43 -5.65 -23.78
C VAL A 614 -1.73 -4.91 -24.91
N ASP A 615 -2.49 -4.42 -25.91
CA ASP A 615 -1.94 -3.72 -27.07
C ASP A 615 -1.16 -2.47 -26.66
N LEU A 616 -1.73 -1.67 -25.76
CA LEU A 616 -1.09 -0.46 -25.25
C LEU A 616 0.18 -0.78 -24.44
N ALA A 617 0.12 -1.81 -23.60
CA ALA A 617 1.26 -2.23 -22.78
C ALA A 617 2.40 -2.79 -23.64
N LEU A 618 2.10 -3.58 -24.66
CA LEU A 618 3.09 -4.08 -25.62
C LEU A 618 3.71 -2.93 -26.46
N LYS A 619 2.88 -1.99 -26.96
CA LYS A 619 3.33 -0.81 -27.73
C LYS A 619 4.33 0.05 -26.95
N HIS A 620 4.09 0.23 -25.66
CA HIS A 620 4.91 1.09 -24.80
C HIS A 620 5.88 0.33 -23.87
N HIS A 621 6.03 -0.98 -24.07
CA HIS A 621 6.92 -1.86 -23.30
C HIS A 621 6.63 -1.86 -21.77
N LEU A 622 5.36 -1.78 -21.38
CA LEU A 622 4.94 -1.64 -19.98
C LEU A 622 4.47 -2.95 -19.36
N VAL A 623 4.93 -3.22 -18.16
CA VAL A 623 4.35 -4.27 -17.31
C VAL A 623 2.97 -3.82 -16.81
N SER A 624 2.01 -4.72 -16.94
CA SER A 624 0.63 -4.53 -16.49
C SER A 624 0.08 -5.83 -15.87
N ARG A 625 -1.16 -5.82 -15.45
CA ARG A 625 -1.86 -7.05 -15.03
C ARG A 625 -1.82 -8.15 -16.10
N TYR A 626 -1.74 -7.77 -17.40
CA TYR A 626 -1.83 -8.68 -18.55
C TYR A 626 -0.54 -8.86 -19.32
N THR A 627 0.51 -8.10 -19.00
CA THR A 627 1.81 -8.18 -19.62
C THR A 627 2.91 -8.35 -18.58
N SER A 628 3.96 -9.07 -18.93
CA SER A 628 5.10 -9.36 -18.05
C SER A 628 6.39 -9.26 -18.83
N LEU A 629 7.48 -8.92 -18.13
CA LEU A 629 8.83 -8.96 -18.68
C LEU A 629 9.45 -10.33 -18.37
N VAL A 630 10.04 -10.95 -19.39
CA VAL A 630 10.74 -12.22 -19.26
C VAL A 630 12.12 -12.15 -19.92
N ALA A 631 13.15 -12.58 -19.20
CA ALA A 631 14.51 -12.74 -19.71
C ALA A 631 14.90 -14.20 -19.64
N VAL A 632 15.50 -14.74 -20.70
CA VAL A 632 15.94 -16.13 -20.77
C VAL A 632 17.36 -16.19 -21.33
N ASP A 633 18.28 -16.79 -20.57
CA ASP A 633 19.60 -17.22 -21.09
C ASP A 633 19.42 -18.54 -21.84
N VAL A 634 19.58 -18.48 -23.14
CA VAL A 634 19.38 -19.65 -23.99
C VAL A 634 20.41 -20.78 -23.75
N THR A 635 21.47 -20.50 -22.99
CA THR A 635 22.51 -21.49 -22.64
C THR A 635 21.99 -22.35 -21.47
N PRO A 636 21.83 -23.69 -21.65
CA PRO A 636 21.50 -24.57 -20.54
C PRO A 636 22.58 -24.48 -19.45
N ALA A 637 22.17 -24.36 -18.21
CA ALA A 637 23.08 -24.25 -17.08
C ALA A 637 22.89 -25.38 -16.05
N ARG A 638 21.65 -25.77 -15.78
CA ARG A 638 21.33 -26.86 -14.84
C ARG A 638 21.27 -28.18 -15.60
N PRO A 639 22.02 -29.22 -15.19
CA PRO A 639 21.91 -30.59 -15.75
C PRO A 639 20.50 -31.18 -15.47
N ASP A 640 19.96 -31.91 -16.43
CA ASP A 640 18.59 -32.48 -16.35
C ASP A 640 18.38 -33.40 -15.13
N ALA A 641 19.44 -34.11 -14.70
CA ALA A 641 19.39 -35.01 -13.56
C ALA A 641 19.38 -34.30 -12.17
N GLN A 642 19.67 -33.00 -12.12
CA GLN A 642 19.74 -32.29 -10.88
C GLN A 642 18.39 -31.64 -10.51
N PRO A 643 17.90 -31.82 -9.26
CA PRO A 643 16.65 -31.24 -8.81
C PRO A 643 16.73 -29.72 -8.74
N LEU A 644 15.58 -29.06 -8.87
CA LEU A 644 15.42 -27.63 -8.66
C LEU A 644 14.51 -27.39 -7.46
N HIS A 645 15.00 -26.63 -6.49
CA HIS A 645 14.25 -26.30 -5.28
C HIS A 645 13.69 -24.87 -5.37
N THR A 646 12.38 -24.71 -5.25
CA THR A 646 11.70 -23.41 -5.28
C THR A 646 11.58 -22.85 -3.88
N HIS A 647 12.01 -21.60 -3.69
CA HIS A 647 12.00 -20.89 -2.41
C HIS A 647 11.25 -19.55 -2.54
N ALA A 648 10.24 -19.36 -1.68
CA ALA A 648 9.71 -18.02 -1.46
C ALA A 648 10.64 -17.25 -0.52
N LEU A 649 11.11 -16.10 -0.96
CA LEU A 649 11.92 -15.22 -0.11
C LEU A 649 11.01 -14.49 0.88
N LYS A 650 11.42 -14.48 2.15
CA LYS A 650 10.68 -13.82 3.22
C LYS A 650 10.90 -12.31 3.18
N THR A 651 9.87 -11.58 3.60
CA THR A 651 9.94 -10.14 3.86
C THR A 651 10.07 -9.89 5.37
N THR A 652 10.48 -8.69 5.76
CA THR A 652 10.48 -8.23 7.14
C THR A 652 9.10 -7.73 7.56
N VAL A 653 8.83 -7.73 8.87
CA VAL A 653 7.66 -7.02 9.41
C VAL A 653 7.90 -5.51 9.25
N PRO A 654 6.93 -4.73 8.73
CA PRO A 654 7.05 -3.29 8.67
C PRO A 654 7.35 -2.67 10.04
N HIS A 655 8.21 -1.66 10.04
CA HIS A 655 8.64 -0.98 11.26
C HIS A 655 7.47 -0.47 12.10
N GLY A 656 7.48 -0.77 13.38
CA GLY A 656 6.43 -0.37 14.32
C GLY A 656 5.20 -1.29 14.34
N MET A 657 5.09 -2.25 13.41
CA MET A 657 4.08 -3.31 13.49
C MET A 657 4.52 -4.41 14.47
N LYS A 658 3.55 -5.02 15.16
CA LYS A 658 3.79 -6.13 16.05
C LYS A 658 3.46 -7.44 15.34
N TYR A 659 4.45 -8.33 15.21
CA TYR A 659 4.30 -9.63 14.55
C TYR A 659 3.15 -10.44 15.18
N GLU A 660 3.07 -10.45 16.52
CA GLU A 660 2.07 -11.20 17.29
C GLU A 660 0.64 -10.65 17.10
N ALA A 661 0.50 -9.36 16.76
CA ALA A 661 -0.81 -8.78 16.49
C ALA A 661 -1.39 -9.22 15.14
N ILE A 662 -0.53 -9.65 14.21
CA ILE A 662 -0.89 -10.07 12.85
C ILE A 662 -0.95 -11.59 12.75
N PHE A 663 0.07 -12.28 13.25
CA PHE A 663 0.25 -13.73 13.12
C PHE A 663 0.06 -14.48 14.44
N GLY A 664 -0.10 -13.78 15.58
CA GLY A 664 -0.39 -14.35 16.87
C GLY A 664 -1.77 -15.02 16.93
N TRP A 665 -1.96 -15.90 17.90
CA TRP A 665 -3.27 -16.47 18.17
C TRP A 665 -4.25 -15.33 18.49
N PRO A 666 -5.50 -15.39 18.00
CA PRO A 666 -6.49 -14.38 18.39
C PRO A 666 -6.57 -14.32 19.92
N GLN A 667 -6.33 -13.15 20.50
CA GLN A 667 -6.42 -12.97 21.97
C GLN A 667 -7.85 -13.23 22.50
N THR A 668 -8.81 -13.39 21.60
CA THR A 668 -10.21 -13.82 21.85
C THR A 668 -10.38 -15.34 21.85
N ALA A 669 -9.36 -16.13 21.50
CA ALA A 669 -9.40 -17.57 21.73
C ALA A 669 -9.28 -17.82 23.23
N THR A 670 -10.34 -17.50 23.96
CA THR A 670 -10.60 -18.12 25.25
C THR A 670 -10.40 -19.62 25.00
N PRO A 671 -9.58 -20.35 25.79
CA PRO A 671 -9.42 -21.78 25.60
C PRO A 671 -10.74 -22.48 25.99
N ALA A 672 -11.76 -22.30 25.15
CA ALA A 672 -13.10 -22.84 25.37
C ALA A 672 -13.03 -24.34 25.61
N THR A 673 -12.13 -25.05 24.94
CA THR A 673 -11.81 -26.45 25.18
C THR A 673 -11.22 -26.69 26.56
N LEU A 674 -10.34 -25.83 27.06
CA LEU A 674 -9.77 -25.93 28.40
C LEU A 674 -10.84 -25.65 29.46
N TYR A 675 -11.67 -24.65 29.28
CA TYR A 675 -12.78 -24.35 30.20
C TYR A 675 -13.87 -25.42 30.17
N LEU A 676 -14.17 -26.00 29.00
CA LEU A 676 -15.03 -27.17 28.90
C LEU A 676 -14.45 -28.40 29.57
N LEU A 677 -13.15 -28.66 29.45
CA LEU A 677 -12.48 -29.76 30.15
C LEU A 677 -12.46 -29.52 31.66
N LEU A 678 -12.12 -28.32 32.12
CA LEU A 678 -12.14 -27.96 33.54
C LEU A 678 -13.57 -28.00 34.11
N GLY A 679 -14.56 -27.52 33.38
CA GLY A 679 -15.96 -27.58 33.75
C GLY A 679 -16.46 -29.04 33.85
N SER A 680 -16.11 -29.87 32.87
CA SER A 680 -16.41 -31.32 32.89
C SER A 680 -15.75 -32.05 34.02
N LEU A 681 -14.49 -31.74 34.32
CA LEU A 681 -13.75 -32.32 35.45
C LEU A 681 -14.41 -31.93 36.78
N LEU A 682 -14.79 -30.67 36.96
CA LEU A 682 -15.50 -30.20 38.16
C LEU A 682 -16.88 -30.88 38.31
N LEU A 683 -17.61 -31.08 37.24
CA LEU A 683 -18.89 -31.81 37.24
C LEU A 683 -18.67 -33.29 37.63
N CYS A 684 -17.63 -33.93 37.10
CA CYS A 684 -17.28 -35.31 37.49
C CYS A 684 -16.87 -35.41 38.97
N LEU A 685 -16.07 -34.47 39.47
CA LEU A 685 -15.66 -34.43 40.88
C LEU A 685 -16.86 -34.21 41.82
N THR A 686 -17.78 -33.29 41.47
CA THR A 686 -19.00 -33.05 42.25
C THR A 686 -19.94 -34.28 42.22
N TRP A 687 -20.01 -34.98 41.08
CA TRP A 687 -20.79 -36.21 40.97
C TRP A 687 -20.19 -37.35 41.80
N ILE A 688 -18.90 -37.56 41.77
CA ILE A 688 -18.19 -38.55 42.60
C ILE A 688 -18.36 -38.23 44.09
N TRP A 689 -18.22 -36.96 44.49
CA TRP A 689 -18.41 -36.53 45.87
C TRP A 689 -19.86 -36.70 46.32
N SER A 690 -20.83 -36.43 45.50
CA SER A 690 -22.28 -36.62 45.80
C SER A 690 -22.61 -38.12 45.96
N ARG A 691 -22.02 -39.00 45.15
CA ARG A 691 -22.17 -40.46 45.31
C ARG A 691 -21.55 -41.01 46.59
N ARG A 692 -20.35 -40.54 46.96
CA ARG A 692 -19.71 -40.92 48.24
C ARG A 692 -20.51 -40.44 49.44
N TYR A 693 -21.08 -39.25 49.36
CA TYR A 693 -21.91 -38.72 50.43
C TYR A 693 -23.28 -39.47 50.59
N LEU A 694 -23.80 -40.02 49.51
CA LEU A 694 -25.03 -40.86 49.52
C LEU A 694 -24.76 -42.31 49.95
N ALA A 695 -23.52 -42.81 49.82
CA ALA A 695 -23.13 -44.16 50.23
C ALA A 695 -22.77 -44.26 51.72
N HIS A 696 -22.57 -43.12 52.41
CA HIS A 696 -22.31 -43.04 53.85
C HIS A 696 -23.56 -42.64 54.70
N ARG A 697 -24.73 -42.67 54.09
CA ARG A 697 -26.05 -42.63 54.74
C ARG A 697 -26.77 -43.99 54.48
#